data_2fd7e36d87c69345499a0c7e8ca6948a
#
_entry.id   2fd7e36d87c69345499a0c7e8ca6948a
#
_cell.length_a   1.000
_cell.length_b   1.000
_cell.length_c   1.000
_cell.angle_alpha   90.00
_cell.angle_beta   90.00
_cell.angle_gamma   90.00
#
_symmetry.space_group_name_H-M   'P 1'
#
loop_
_entity.id
_entity.type
_entity.pdbx_description
1 polymer ?
#
loop_
_entity_poly.entity_id
_entity_poly.type
_entity_poly.pdbx_seq_one_letter_code
_entity_poly.pdbx_strand_id
1 'polypeptide(L)'
;MTDVLTTASLISEESRATATPMMEQYIEIKANNPGSLLFYRMGDFYELFFDDAVEASRALGITLTKRGQHMGHDIPMCGVPVHAADDYLQKLILRGYRVAVCEQVEDPAEAKKRGSKSVVKRDVVRLVTPGTLTEEKLLSPTESNYLMALARIRGSAEAQFALAWIDISTGVFRLAETTLTRLLADIWRIDPRELIVADSLFHDEELRPVFDVLGRVAVPQPAILFDSATAEGRIARYFNVSTLDGFGTFSRVEMAAAAAAVAYVEKTQIAERPPLGAPERESAASTLFIDPATRANLELVKTLSGERDGSLLHALNRTVTGGGARLLAERLMSPLTDPERINARLDAVAYLIDDVSLCDGLRDALKQVADMPRALSRLALERGGPRDLGAIRQGLASAEKIAAILDQGLLPDELAAALADLKALPGGLEAMLGSMLADDLPLLKRDGGFLREGANPELDEVRALRDQSRRVIAGLQLKYADETGIKSLKIKHNNVLGYFIEVTAGNADVMTATDEAKARFIHRQTMAGAMRFTTTELADLESRIANAAAQALTMELEAFERMVRAVVQHAEAIKAGALALAVIDVASSLAYLATEQAYCRPIVDASMTFAIKGGRHPVVEQALRRQSAGPFIANNCDLSAVNGGKNGAIWLLTGPNMGGKSTFLRQNALIAILAQIGSFVPAEAAHIGVVDRLFSRVGASDDLARGRSTFMVEMVETAAILNQATDRSLVILDEIGRGTATFDGLSIAWAAVEHLHEVNRCRGLFATHFHELTVLSEKLGRLSNATMRVKEWEGDVIFLHEVGPGAADRSYGIQVARLAGLPASVVERAREVLTKLEDADRKNPASQLIDDLPLFQIAVRREETRKAGPSKLEEALKGFNPDEMTPREALDALYALKKELGKA
;
A
#
# COMPACT_ATOMS: atom_id res chain seq x y z
N MET A 1 31.88 -19.05 17.98
CA MET A 1 30.45 -19.27 17.64
C MET A 1 29.87 -19.99 18.83
N THR A 2 29.19 -19.28 19.72
CA THR A 2 28.42 -19.87 20.81
C THR A 2 27.14 -20.42 20.21
N ASP A 3 26.92 -21.74 20.38
CA ASP A 3 25.67 -22.39 19.99
C ASP A 3 24.50 -21.69 20.70
N VAL A 4 23.74 -20.90 19.95
CA VAL A 4 22.49 -20.27 20.41
C VAL A 4 21.39 -21.31 20.25
N LEU A 5 20.68 -21.62 21.34
CA LEU A 5 19.54 -22.53 21.29
C LEU A 5 18.50 -21.99 20.29
N THR A 6 18.21 -22.77 19.26
CA THR A 6 17.23 -22.38 18.24
C THR A 6 15.80 -22.43 18.78
N THR A 7 14.88 -21.66 18.21
CA THR A 7 13.47 -21.67 18.59
C THR A 7 12.87 -23.08 18.56
N ALA A 8 13.31 -23.94 17.65
CA ALA A 8 12.87 -25.34 17.58
C ALA A 8 13.33 -26.16 18.78
N SER A 9 14.54 -25.94 19.30
CA SER A 9 15.06 -26.63 20.50
C SER A 9 14.44 -26.13 21.79
N LEU A 10 13.94 -24.89 21.82
CA LEU A 10 13.26 -24.29 22.99
C LEU A 10 11.86 -24.88 23.23
N ILE A 11 11.21 -25.42 22.20
CA ILE A 11 9.83 -25.94 22.26
C ILE A 11 9.77 -27.37 22.81
N SER A 12 10.92 -28.03 23.02
CA SER A 12 10.97 -29.40 23.56
C SER A 12 10.45 -29.49 25.00
N GLU A 13 9.83 -30.64 25.37
CA GLU A 13 9.35 -30.86 26.73
C GLU A 13 10.48 -30.79 27.77
N GLU A 14 11.69 -31.25 27.44
CA GLU A 14 12.89 -31.16 28.26
C GLU A 14 13.31 -29.71 28.54
N SER A 15 13.22 -28.85 27.56
CA SER A 15 13.53 -27.44 27.67
C SER A 15 12.56 -26.74 28.67
N ARG A 16 11.26 -27.08 28.61
CA ARG A 16 10.23 -26.51 29.52
C ARG A 16 10.46 -26.96 30.96
N ALA A 17 10.78 -28.21 31.20
CA ALA A 17 10.96 -28.78 32.53
C ALA A 17 12.16 -28.20 33.31
N THR A 18 13.16 -27.65 32.62
CA THR A 18 14.37 -27.06 33.23
C THR A 18 14.32 -25.53 33.34
N ALA A 19 13.27 -24.90 32.82
CA ALA A 19 13.13 -23.44 32.79
C ALA A 19 12.70 -22.87 34.13
N THR A 20 13.12 -21.62 34.43
CA THR A 20 12.51 -20.87 35.55
C THR A 20 11.06 -20.53 35.19
N PRO A 21 10.16 -20.33 36.19
CA PRO A 21 8.73 -20.06 35.93
C PRO A 21 8.49 -18.90 34.97
N MET A 22 9.35 -17.89 34.96
CA MET A 22 9.28 -16.77 34.01
C MET A 22 9.69 -17.20 32.59
N MET A 23 10.78 -18.00 32.47
CA MET A 23 11.23 -18.51 31.17
C MET A 23 10.25 -19.53 30.60
N GLU A 24 9.63 -20.35 31.44
CA GLU A 24 8.57 -21.27 31.04
C GLU A 24 7.43 -20.51 30.36
N GLN A 25 6.92 -19.43 31.00
CA GLN A 25 5.89 -18.56 30.43
C GLN A 25 6.35 -17.92 29.11
N TYR A 26 7.62 -17.46 29.01
CA TYR A 26 8.20 -16.90 27.80
C TYR A 26 8.21 -17.94 26.66
N ILE A 27 8.71 -19.13 26.93
CA ILE A 27 8.83 -20.23 25.94
C ILE A 27 7.44 -20.66 25.46
N GLU A 28 6.46 -20.74 26.34
CA GLU A 28 5.08 -21.09 25.98
C GLU A 28 4.47 -20.02 25.05
N ILE A 29 4.59 -18.72 25.39
CA ILE A 29 4.09 -17.63 24.55
C ILE A 29 4.82 -17.59 23.21
N LYS A 30 6.15 -17.81 23.21
CA LYS A 30 6.95 -17.86 21.98
C LYS A 30 6.57 -19.05 21.08
N ALA A 31 6.28 -20.21 21.66
CA ALA A 31 5.82 -21.40 20.93
C ALA A 31 4.50 -21.16 20.17
N ASN A 32 3.62 -20.32 20.73
CA ASN A 32 2.37 -19.92 20.09
C ASN A 32 2.56 -18.84 19.02
N ASN A 33 3.71 -18.16 19.00
CA ASN A 33 4.05 -17.07 18.06
C ASN A 33 5.43 -17.25 17.42
N PRO A 34 5.74 -18.39 16.78
CA PRO A 34 7.11 -18.78 16.40
C PRO A 34 7.72 -17.85 15.34
N GLY A 35 6.89 -17.25 14.49
CA GLY A 35 7.35 -16.39 13.41
C GLY A 35 7.44 -14.89 13.75
N SER A 36 7.32 -14.52 15.04
CA SER A 36 7.33 -13.11 15.49
C SER A 36 8.38 -12.88 16.56
N LEU A 37 9.03 -11.74 16.55
CA LEU A 37 9.87 -11.30 17.66
C LEU A 37 8.98 -11.02 18.87
N LEU A 38 9.29 -11.57 20.03
CA LEU A 38 8.47 -11.43 21.22
C LEU A 38 8.95 -10.26 22.09
N PHE A 39 8.19 -9.15 22.09
CA PHE A 39 8.36 -8.05 23.04
C PHE A 39 7.72 -8.43 24.38
N TYR A 40 8.50 -8.99 25.27
CA TYR A 40 8.01 -9.52 26.55
C TYR A 40 8.13 -8.47 27.66
N ARG A 41 7.02 -7.98 28.21
CA ARG A 41 6.97 -6.92 29.20
C ARG A 41 7.65 -7.31 30.50
N MET A 42 8.69 -6.57 30.90
CA MET A 42 9.42 -6.73 32.15
C MET A 42 9.61 -5.35 32.82
N GLY A 43 8.66 -4.97 33.67
CA GLY A 43 8.66 -3.62 34.27
C GLY A 43 8.56 -2.53 33.22
N ASP A 44 9.56 -1.66 33.14
CA ASP A 44 9.62 -0.52 32.18
C ASP A 44 10.30 -0.86 30.86
N PHE A 45 10.59 -2.15 30.61
CA PHE A 45 11.20 -2.63 29.39
C PHE A 45 10.36 -3.73 28.71
N TYR A 46 10.49 -3.80 27.38
CA TYR A 46 10.22 -5.03 26.66
C TYR A 46 11.55 -5.73 26.44
N GLU A 47 11.67 -6.93 27.00
CA GLU A 47 12.86 -7.76 26.88
C GLU A 47 12.65 -8.84 25.82
N LEU A 48 13.67 -9.12 25.03
CA LEU A 48 13.72 -10.19 24.05
C LEU A 48 14.82 -11.17 24.48
N PHE A 49 14.58 -12.47 24.25
CA PHE A 49 15.51 -13.53 24.66
C PHE A 49 15.83 -14.46 23.47
N PHE A 50 16.89 -15.24 23.61
CA PHE A 50 17.35 -16.25 22.65
C PHE A 50 17.57 -15.67 21.24
N ASP A 51 17.11 -16.35 20.19
CA ASP A 51 17.25 -15.92 18.79
C ASP A 51 16.60 -14.54 18.56
N ASP A 52 15.47 -14.26 19.19
CA ASP A 52 14.79 -12.97 19.08
C ASP A 52 15.68 -11.83 19.53
N ALA A 53 16.47 -12.04 20.60
CA ALA A 53 17.40 -11.02 21.08
C ALA A 53 18.55 -10.78 20.11
N VAL A 54 19.08 -11.84 19.49
CA VAL A 54 20.18 -11.74 18.50
C VAL A 54 19.69 -11.02 17.24
N GLU A 55 18.51 -11.39 16.74
CA GLU A 55 17.92 -10.76 15.55
C GLU A 55 17.57 -9.29 15.81
N ALA A 56 16.89 -9.01 16.93
CA ALA A 56 16.49 -7.64 17.27
C ALA A 56 17.71 -6.75 17.54
N SER A 57 18.73 -7.24 18.27
CA SER A 57 19.99 -6.51 18.49
C SER A 57 20.64 -6.11 17.17
N ARG A 58 20.75 -7.04 16.22
CA ARG A 58 21.28 -6.77 14.88
C ARG A 58 20.42 -5.78 14.09
N ALA A 59 19.09 -5.98 14.12
CA ALA A 59 18.16 -5.15 13.37
C ALA A 59 18.08 -3.72 13.91
N LEU A 60 18.16 -3.54 15.23
CA LEU A 60 17.97 -2.24 15.89
C LEU A 60 19.28 -1.52 16.22
N GLY A 61 20.41 -2.24 16.17
CA GLY A 61 21.71 -1.71 16.60
C GLY A 61 21.80 -1.49 18.11
N ILE A 62 21.06 -2.29 18.92
CA ILE A 62 21.07 -2.23 20.38
C ILE A 62 21.97 -3.30 20.98
N THR A 63 22.41 -3.05 22.21
CA THR A 63 23.36 -3.95 22.90
C THR A 63 22.73 -5.30 23.20
N LEU A 64 23.44 -6.37 22.80
CA LEU A 64 23.14 -7.74 23.20
C LEU A 64 23.82 -8.05 24.53
N THR A 65 23.07 -8.50 25.52
CA THR A 65 23.55 -8.88 26.85
C THR A 65 23.18 -10.33 27.16
N LYS A 66 23.38 -10.77 28.37
CA LYS A 66 23.07 -12.13 28.84
C LYS A 66 22.24 -12.05 30.13
N ARG A 67 21.27 -12.95 30.30
CA ARG A 67 20.44 -13.05 31.50
C ARG A 67 20.24 -14.49 31.94
N GLY A 68 21.13 -14.98 32.81
CA GLY A 68 21.05 -16.33 33.33
C GLY A 68 21.47 -17.41 32.31
N GLN A 69 21.21 -18.66 32.67
CA GLN A 69 21.52 -19.83 31.84
C GLN A 69 20.30 -20.73 31.71
N HIS A 70 20.15 -21.37 30.56
CA HIS A 70 19.16 -22.39 30.28
C HIS A 70 19.83 -23.56 29.56
N MET A 71 19.60 -24.79 30.04
CA MET A 71 20.25 -26.00 29.51
C MET A 71 21.81 -25.91 29.40
N GLY A 72 22.44 -25.17 30.35
CA GLY A 72 23.88 -24.99 30.35
C GLY A 72 24.42 -23.91 29.40
N HIS A 73 23.55 -23.22 28.64
CA HIS A 73 23.93 -22.13 27.73
C HIS A 73 23.49 -20.79 28.30
N ASP A 74 24.27 -19.74 28.07
CA ASP A 74 23.87 -18.38 28.41
C ASP A 74 22.66 -17.96 27.58
N ILE A 75 21.70 -17.29 28.22
CA ILE A 75 20.51 -16.76 27.52
C ILE A 75 20.85 -15.37 26.96
N PRO A 76 20.96 -15.19 25.63
CA PRO A 76 21.10 -13.86 25.03
C PRO A 76 19.87 -13.03 25.33
N MET A 77 20.06 -11.76 25.62
CA MET A 77 18.97 -10.82 25.91
C MET A 77 19.29 -9.42 25.34
N CYS A 78 18.27 -8.77 24.83
CA CYS A 78 18.28 -7.33 24.59
C CYS A 78 16.92 -6.74 25.06
N GLY A 79 16.84 -5.42 25.19
CA GLY A 79 15.60 -4.81 25.65
C GLY A 79 15.43 -3.40 25.13
N VAL A 80 14.17 -2.98 25.01
CA VAL A 80 13.80 -1.63 24.60
C VAL A 80 12.90 -0.99 25.67
N PRO A 81 13.09 0.29 26.02
CA PRO A 81 12.23 0.97 26.98
C PRO A 81 10.78 1.06 26.45
N VAL A 82 9.80 0.84 27.31
CA VAL A 82 8.38 0.87 26.92
C VAL A 82 7.96 2.22 26.34
N HIS A 83 8.44 3.33 26.91
CA HIS A 83 8.11 4.66 26.41
C HIS A 83 8.67 4.97 25.02
N ALA A 84 9.67 4.21 24.54
CA ALA A 84 10.27 4.32 23.24
C ALA A 84 9.94 3.13 22.31
N ALA A 85 9.10 2.20 22.76
CA ALA A 85 8.82 0.97 22.04
C ALA A 85 8.29 1.19 20.61
N ASP A 86 7.46 2.21 20.42
CA ASP A 86 6.90 2.54 19.10
C ASP A 86 7.98 2.85 18.04
N ASP A 87 9.04 3.57 18.42
CA ASP A 87 10.13 3.92 17.51
C ASP A 87 10.96 2.66 17.13
N TYR A 88 11.12 1.72 18.06
CA TYR A 88 11.79 0.45 17.79
C TYR A 88 10.90 -0.51 17.00
N LEU A 89 9.59 -0.54 17.26
CA LEU A 89 8.61 -1.27 16.46
C LEU A 89 8.65 -0.79 15.01
N GLN A 90 8.62 0.52 14.78
CA GLN A 90 8.71 1.09 13.43
C GLN A 90 9.94 0.58 12.68
N LYS A 91 11.12 0.60 13.31
CA LYS A 91 12.36 0.13 12.69
C LYS A 91 12.31 -1.38 12.35
N LEU A 92 11.70 -2.20 13.18
CA LEU A 92 11.55 -3.63 12.93
C LEU A 92 10.54 -3.90 11.80
N ILE A 93 9.39 -3.25 11.84
CA ILE A 93 8.33 -3.42 10.84
C ILE A 93 8.81 -2.98 9.45
N LEU A 94 9.50 -1.84 9.35
CA LEU A 94 10.08 -1.37 8.07
C LEU A 94 11.10 -2.36 7.48
N ARG A 95 11.69 -3.24 8.30
CA ARG A 95 12.58 -4.31 7.88
C ARG A 95 11.87 -5.64 7.65
N GLY A 96 10.54 -5.65 7.67
CA GLY A 96 9.71 -6.82 7.42
C GLY A 96 9.62 -7.82 8.59
N TYR A 97 10.00 -7.42 9.83
CA TYR A 97 9.78 -8.25 11.00
C TYR A 97 8.33 -8.15 11.48
N ARG A 98 7.85 -9.20 12.12
CA ARG A 98 6.59 -9.26 12.87
C ARG A 98 6.92 -9.25 14.36
N VAL A 99 6.12 -8.55 15.16
CA VAL A 99 6.38 -8.40 16.59
C VAL A 99 5.11 -8.75 17.38
N ALA A 100 5.22 -9.73 18.28
CA ALA A 100 4.20 -10.04 19.26
C ALA A 100 4.44 -9.20 20.52
N VAL A 101 3.53 -8.31 20.85
CA VAL A 101 3.60 -7.46 22.05
C VAL A 101 2.89 -8.17 23.18
N CYS A 102 3.66 -8.54 24.19
CA CYS A 102 3.20 -9.29 25.36
C CYS A 102 3.18 -8.38 26.58
N GLU A 103 1.98 -8.16 27.14
CA GLU A 103 1.75 -7.30 28.29
C GLU A 103 1.44 -8.09 29.57
N GLN A 104 1.59 -7.42 30.71
CA GLN A 104 1.12 -7.93 32.00
C GLN A 104 -0.40 -7.77 32.05
N VAL A 105 -1.12 -8.89 32.06
CA VAL A 105 -2.59 -8.93 32.10
C VAL A 105 -3.15 -9.12 33.52
N GLU A 106 -2.27 -9.03 34.52
CA GLU A 106 -2.60 -9.23 35.92
C GLU A 106 -1.87 -8.19 36.81
N ASP A 107 -2.54 -7.71 37.85
CA ASP A 107 -1.89 -6.83 38.82
C ASP A 107 -0.78 -7.59 39.58
N PRO A 108 0.45 -7.04 39.64
CA PRO A 108 1.55 -7.63 40.43
C PRO A 108 1.20 -7.91 41.89
N ALA A 109 0.26 -7.16 42.50
CA ALA A 109 -0.20 -7.40 43.87
C ALA A 109 -1.03 -8.68 43.98
N GLU A 110 -1.80 -9.05 42.94
CA GLU A 110 -2.55 -10.30 42.90
C GLU A 110 -1.65 -11.50 42.70
N ALA A 111 -0.66 -11.38 41.85
CA ALA A 111 0.35 -12.41 41.66
C ALA A 111 1.07 -12.74 42.98
N LYS A 112 1.42 -11.73 43.80
CA LYS A 112 2.05 -11.92 45.09
C LYS A 112 1.16 -12.68 46.09
N LYS A 113 -0.18 -12.55 46.02
CA LYS A 113 -1.12 -13.31 46.87
C LYS A 113 -1.08 -14.82 46.62
N ARG A 114 -0.68 -15.26 45.42
CA ARG A 114 -0.53 -16.68 45.03
C ARG A 114 0.75 -17.35 45.53
N GLY A 115 1.68 -16.56 46.11
CA GLY A 115 2.91 -17.06 46.70
C GLY A 115 4.17 -16.36 46.17
N SER A 116 5.28 -16.46 46.90
CA SER A 116 6.55 -15.77 46.62
C SER A 116 7.24 -16.21 45.32
N LYS A 117 6.84 -17.34 44.72
CA LYS A 117 7.37 -17.86 43.45
C LYS A 117 6.42 -17.66 42.28
N SER A 118 5.25 -17.03 42.49
CA SER A 118 4.29 -16.82 41.40
C SER A 118 4.80 -15.72 40.43
N VAL A 119 4.63 -15.97 39.15
CA VAL A 119 4.97 -15.03 38.07
C VAL A 119 3.70 -14.26 37.70
N VAL A 120 3.81 -12.95 37.47
CA VAL A 120 2.73 -12.12 36.91
C VAL A 120 2.31 -12.71 35.58
N LYS A 121 1.02 -12.93 35.38
CA LYS A 121 0.49 -13.46 34.12
C LYS A 121 0.70 -12.45 33.03
N ARG A 122 1.21 -12.93 31.88
CA ARG A 122 1.41 -12.17 30.65
C ARG A 122 0.74 -12.88 29.51
N ASP A 123 0.29 -12.10 28.55
CA ASP A 123 -0.30 -12.61 27.32
C ASP A 123 0.01 -11.68 26.15
N VAL A 124 -0.06 -12.22 24.94
CA VAL A 124 0.07 -11.40 23.72
C VAL A 124 -1.21 -10.61 23.56
N VAL A 125 -1.12 -9.30 23.72
CA VAL A 125 -2.25 -8.39 23.55
C VAL A 125 -2.35 -7.88 22.12
N ARG A 126 -1.28 -8.06 21.34
CA ARG A 126 -1.20 -7.54 19.98
C ARG A 126 -0.11 -8.24 19.17
N LEU A 127 -0.44 -8.53 17.91
CA LEU A 127 0.53 -8.97 16.90
C LEU A 127 0.67 -7.87 15.84
N VAL A 128 1.83 -7.20 15.82
CA VAL A 128 2.14 -6.13 14.87
C VAL A 128 2.84 -6.73 13.66
N THR A 129 2.23 -6.62 12.49
CA THR A 129 2.78 -7.12 11.23
C THR A 129 2.78 -6.02 10.17
N PRO A 130 3.63 -6.09 9.13
CA PRO A 130 3.69 -5.06 8.10
C PRO A 130 2.35 -4.76 7.42
N GLY A 131 1.49 -5.77 7.24
CA GLY A 131 0.18 -5.65 6.58
C GLY A 131 -0.96 -5.25 7.52
N THR A 132 -0.76 -5.22 8.85
CA THR A 132 -1.83 -4.98 9.82
C THR A 132 -1.55 -3.77 10.75
N LEU A 133 -0.94 -2.74 10.20
CA LEU A 133 -0.63 -1.50 10.93
C LEU A 133 -1.85 -0.59 11.02
N THR A 134 -2.01 0.05 12.18
CA THR A 134 -3.05 1.07 12.43
C THR A 134 -2.50 2.34 13.05
N GLU A 135 -1.29 2.29 13.59
CA GLU A 135 -0.65 3.42 14.27
C GLU A 135 -0.22 4.49 13.28
N GLU A 136 -0.60 5.72 13.57
CA GLU A 136 -0.28 6.87 12.73
C GLU A 136 1.22 7.04 12.48
N LYS A 137 2.04 6.82 13.50
CA LYS A 137 3.51 6.92 13.40
C LYS A 137 4.14 5.86 12.50
N LEU A 138 3.49 4.70 12.34
CA LEU A 138 4.00 3.57 11.55
C LEU A 138 3.53 3.63 10.09
N LEU A 139 2.50 4.41 9.80
CA LEU A 139 1.88 4.51 8.49
C LEU A 139 2.35 5.76 7.75
N SER A 140 2.69 5.61 6.46
CA SER A 140 2.87 6.75 5.56
C SER A 140 1.51 7.40 5.29
N PRO A 141 1.34 8.72 5.43
CA PRO A 141 0.07 9.38 5.12
C PRO A 141 -0.40 9.17 3.67
N THR A 142 0.54 9.07 2.75
CA THR A 142 0.31 9.03 1.30
C THR A 142 0.33 7.63 0.70
N GLU A 143 0.49 6.57 1.52
CA GLU A 143 0.52 5.18 1.06
C GLU A 143 -0.58 4.36 1.72
N SER A 144 -1.16 3.42 0.96
CA SER A 144 -2.00 2.36 1.50
C SER A 144 -1.15 1.27 2.16
N ASN A 145 -1.72 0.55 3.12
CA ASN A 145 -1.03 -0.51 3.85
C ASN A 145 -1.77 -1.84 3.68
N TYR A 146 -1.59 -2.47 2.53
CA TYR A 146 -2.33 -3.67 2.19
C TYR A 146 -1.76 -4.93 2.83
N LEU A 147 -2.65 -5.69 3.52
CA LEU A 147 -2.55 -7.12 3.75
C LEU A 147 -3.21 -7.82 2.56
N MET A 148 -2.54 -8.79 1.96
CA MET A 148 -3.10 -9.58 0.87
C MET A 148 -3.15 -11.07 1.24
N ALA A 149 -4.17 -11.78 0.76
CA ALA A 149 -4.27 -13.24 0.84
C ALA A 149 -4.34 -13.82 -0.57
N LEU A 150 -3.55 -14.85 -0.84
CA LEU A 150 -3.57 -15.63 -2.08
C LEU A 150 -4.20 -16.99 -1.81
N ALA A 151 -5.30 -17.29 -2.50
CA ALA A 151 -5.93 -18.61 -2.49
C ALA A 151 -5.82 -19.29 -3.86
N ARG A 152 -5.77 -20.63 -3.85
CA ARG A 152 -5.85 -21.48 -5.03
C ARG A 152 -6.82 -22.62 -4.78
N ILE A 153 -7.69 -22.87 -5.75
CA ILE A 153 -8.51 -24.07 -5.80
C ILE A 153 -8.15 -24.85 -7.07
N ARG A 154 -7.82 -26.11 -6.92
CA ARG A 154 -7.58 -27.01 -8.06
C ARG A 154 -8.93 -27.39 -8.67
N GLY A 155 -9.18 -26.93 -9.90
CA GLY A 155 -10.33 -27.31 -10.69
C GLY A 155 -10.08 -28.59 -11.50
N SER A 156 -11.12 -29.05 -12.22
CA SER A 156 -11.00 -30.23 -13.08
C SER A 156 -10.17 -29.98 -14.36
N ALA A 157 -10.04 -28.74 -14.81
CA ALA A 157 -9.31 -28.35 -16.03
C ALA A 157 -8.08 -27.46 -15.73
N GLU A 158 -8.25 -26.37 -14.94
CA GLU A 158 -7.18 -25.44 -14.60
C GLU A 158 -7.27 -25.03 -13.12
N ALA A 159 -6.13 -24.64 -12.54
CA ALA A 159 -6.09 -24.09 -11.21
C ALA A 159 -6.66 -22.65 -11.22
N GLN A 160 -7.59 -22.38 -10.29
CA GLN A 160 -8.18 -21.06 -10.10
C GLN A 160 -7.45 -20.34 -8.96
N PHE A 161 -7.06 -19.10 -9.18
CA PHE A 161 -6.42 -18.26 -8.19
C PHE A 161 -7.28 -17.05 -7.88
N ALA A 162 -7.24 -16.58 -6.64
CA ALA A 162 -7.82 -15.29 -6.26
C ALA A 162 -6.93 -14.58 -5.25
N LEU A 163 -6.99 -13.28 -5.31
CA LEU A 163 -6.38 -12.34 -4.39
C LEU A 163 -7.47 -11.63 -3.59
N ALA A 164 -7.27 -11.50 -2.30
CA ALA A 164 -8.06 -10.64 -1.43
C ALA A 164 -7.10 -9.67 -0.73
N TRP A 165 -7.40 -8.37 -0.73
CA TRP A 165 -6.55 -7.40 -0.05
C TRP A 165 -7.35 -6.44 0.81
N ILE A 166 -6.80 -6.15 1.97
CA ILE A 166 -7.40 -5.35 3.03
C ILE A 166 -6.41 -4.28 3.47
N ASP A 167 -6.85 -3.04 3.58
CA ASP A 167 -6.16 -2.02 4.37
C ASP A 167 -6.97 -1.77 5.65
N ILE A 168 -6.51 -2.34 6.77
CA ILE A 168 -7.22 -2.23 8.05
C ILE A 168 -7.24 -0.79 8.59
N SER A 169 -6.31 0.04 8.14
CA SER A 169 -6.23 1.44 8.58
C SER A 169 -7.31 2.32 7.94
N THR A 170 -7.79 1.95 6.75
CA THR A 170 -8.80 2.70 5.99
C THR A 170 -10.13 1.95 5.84
N GLY A 171 -10.12 0.63 6.10
CA GLY A 171 -11.28 -0.24 5.94
C GLY A 171 -11.50 -0.75 4.52
N VAL A 172 -10.58 -0.54 3.59
CA VAL A 172 -10.68 -1.07 2.21
C VAL A 172 -10.61 -2.60 2.23
N PHE A 173 -11.53 -3.24 1.50
CA PHE A 173 -11.54 -4.69 1.31
C PHE A 173 -11.95 -5.03 -0.13
N ARG A 174 -11.03 -5.58 -0.91
CA ARG A 174 -11.25 -5.92 -2.32
C ARG A 174 -10.83 -7.34 -2.64
N LEU A 175 -11.40 -7.87 -3.73
CA LEU A 175 -11.22 -9.22 -4.23
C LEU A 175 -11.03 -9.19 -5.74
N ALA A 176 -10.18 -10.08 -6.26
CA ALA A 176 -10.07 -10.33 -7.70
C ALA A 176 -9.67 -11.78 -7.98
N GLU A 177 -10.25 -12.35 -9.03
CA GLU A 177 -9.70 -13.56 -9.64
C GLU A 177 -8.46 -13.20 -10.47
N THR A 178 -7.51 -14.11 -10.49
CA THR A 178 -6.29 -13.98 -11.30
C THR A 178 -5.88 -15.33 -11.88
N THR A 179 -4.93 -15.30 -12.81
CA THR A 179 -4.31 -16.50 -13.38
C THR A 179 -2.85 -16.56 -13.02
N LEU A 180 -2.23 -17.72 -13.14
CA LEU A 180 -0.81 -17.89 -12.87
C LEU A 180 0.05 -16.88 -13.64
N THR A 181 -0.30 -16.63 -14.91
CA THR A 181 0.42 -15.70 -15.79
C THR A 181 0.28 -14.23 -15.38
N ARG A 182 -0.80 -13.87 -14.70
CA ARG A 182 -1.06 -12.49 -14.23
C ARG A 182 -0.70 -12.29 -12.76
N LEU A 183 -0.58 -13.37 -12.00
CA LEU A 183 -0.45 -13.34 -10.54
C LEU A 183 0.60 -12.34 -10.04
N LEU A 184 1.81 -12.41 -10.56
CA LEU A 184 2.89 -11.52 -10.15
C LEU A 184 2.60 -10.05 -10.50
N ALA A 185 2.00 -9.80 -11.68
CA ALA A 185 1.63 -8.45 -12.10
C ALA A 185 0.52 -7.86 -11.22
N ASP A 186 -0.48 -8.65 -10.86
CA ASP A 186 -1.57 -8.23 -9.98
C ASP A 186 -1.08 -7.97 -8.56
N ILE A 187 -0.16 -8.79 -8.02
CA ILE A 187 0.48 -8.55 -6.72
C ILE A 187 1.27 -7.23 -6.73
N TRP A 188 2.10 -7.01 -7.76
CA TRP A 188 2.89 -5.77 -7.89
C TRP A 188 2.02 -4.52 -8.11
N ARG A 189 0.88 -4.67 -8.77
CA ARG A 189 -0.10 -3.59 -8.96
C ARG A 189 -0.65 -3.08 -7.62
N ILE A 190 -0.92 -3.99 -6.68
CA ILE A 190 -1.50 -3.68 -5.38
C ILE A 190 -0.40 -3.29 -4.37
N ASP A 191 0.82 -3.78 -4.54
CA ASP A 191 2.01 -3.54 -3.68
C ASP A 191 1.72 -3.86 -2.19
N PRO A 192 1.35 -5.12 -1.85
CA PRO A 192 1.03 -5.46 -0.48
C PRO A 192 2.26 -5.40 0.42
N ARG A 193 2.07 -4.95 1.65
CA ARG A 193 3.11 -4.98 2.70
C ARG A 193 3.29 -6.38 3.29
N GLU A 194 2.26 -7.20 3.18
CA GLU A 194 2.28 -8.59 3.62
C GLU A 194 1.31 -9.41 2.76
N LEU A 195 1.78 -10.57 2.28
CA LEU A 195 1.00 -11.54 1.52
C LEU A 195 0.92 -12.83 2.31
N ILE A 196 -0.27 -13.22 2.76
CA ILE A 196 -0.48 -14.51 3.40
C ILE A 196 -0.86 -15.57 2.35
N VAL A 197 -0.33 -16.77 2.56
CA VAL A 197 -0.54 -17.90 1.65
C VAL A 197 -0.57 -19.20 2.45
N ALA A 198 -1.33 -20.21 2.01
CA ALA A 198 -1.35 -21.51 2.68
C ALA A 198 0.04 -22.17 2.64
N ASP A 199 0.47 -22.80 3.75
CA ASP A 199 1.76 -23.52 3.84
C ASP A 199 1.99 -24.47 2.66
N SER A 200 0.96 -25.24 2.27
CA SER A 200 1.02 -26.16 1.15
C SER A 200 1.23 -25.47 -0.19
N LEU A 201 0.76 -24.23 -0.34
CA LEU A 201 0.91 -23.44 -1.55
C LEU A 201 2.26 -22.71 -1.59
N PHE A 202 2.78 -22.31 -0.42
CA PHE A 202 4.08 -21.65 -0.30
C PHE A 202 5.23 -22.55 -0.76
N HIS A 203 5.11 -23.87 -0.57
CA HIS A 203 6.08 -24.86 -0.99
C HIS A 203 5.83 -25.47 -2.38
N ASP A 204 4.86 -24.97 -3.13
CA ASP A 204 4.54 -25.43 -4.48
C ASP A 204 5.61 -24.95 -5.48
N GLU A 205 6.18 -25.90 -6.25
CA GLU A 205 7.26 -25.62 -7.20
C GLU A 205 6.85 -24.64 -8.31
N GLU A 206 5.58 -24.67 -8.73
CA GLU A 206 5.03 -23.78 -9.76
C GLU A 206 5.02 -22.30 -9.31
N LEU A 207 4.77 -22.04 -8.02
CA LEU A 207 4.70 -20.71 -7.44
C LEU A 207 6.01 -20.23 -6.81
N ARG A 208 6.99 -21.10 -6.70
CA ARG A 208 8.30 -20.77 -6.12
C ARG A 208 8.93 -19.53 -6.73
N PRO A 209 8.92 -19.31 -8.07
CA PRO A 209 9.47 -18.08 -8.65
C PRO A 209 8.76 -16.80 -8.17
N VAL A 210 7.46 -16.87 -7.88
CA VAL A 210 6.68 -15.75 -7.36
C VAL A 210 7.12 -15.43 -5.93
N PHE A 211 7.23 -16.43 -5.07
CA PHE A 211 7.63 -16.24 -3.66
C PHE A 211 9.10 -15.85 -3.51
N ASP A 212 9.98 -16.34 -4.36
CA ASP A 212 11.40 -15.92 -4.39
C ASP A 212 11.54 -14.41 -4.69
N VAL A 213 10.67 -13.86 -5.54
CA VAL A 213 10.63 -12.42 -5.83
C VAL A 213 10.07 -11.63 -4.65
N LEU A 214 9.03 -12.12 -4.00
CA LEU A 214 8.36 -11.45 -2.87
C LEU A 214 9.17 -11.52 -1.58
N GLY A 215 10.01 -12.54 -1.41
CA GLY A 215 10.86 -12.71 -0.24
C GLY A 215 10.07 -12.70 1.06
N ARG A 216 10.40 -11.79 1.98
CA ARG A 216 9.77 -11.69 3.31
C ARG A 216 8.33 -11.19 3.30
N VAL A 217 7.86 -10.63 2.19
CA VAL A 217 6.46 -10.18 2.06
C VAL A 217 5.52 -11.37 2.06
N ALA A 218 5.93 -12.52 1.49
CA ALA A 218 5.15 -13.75 1.47
C ALA A 218 5.29 -14.52 2.79
N VAL A 219 4.15 -14.78 3.43
CA VAL A 219 4.05 -15.34 4.78
C VAL A 219 3.19 -16.59 4.78
N PRO A 220 3.78 -17.79 5.01
CA PRO A 220 3.01 -19.01 5.10
C PRO A 220 2.08 -19.00 6.32
N GLN A 221 0.86 -19.51 6.14
CA GLN A 221 -0.17 -19.66 7.15
C GLN A 221 -0.81 -21.06 7.08
N PRO A 222 -1.38 -21.57 8.19
CA PRO A 222 -2.07 -22.84 8.20
C PRO A 222 -3.17 -22.92 7.13
N ALA A 223 -3.22 -24.01 6.38
CA ALA A 223 -4.17 -24.22 5.27
C ALA A 223 -5.65 -24.08 5.68
N ILE A 224 -5.97 -24.31 6.96
CA ILE A 224 -7.33 -24.18 7.50
C ILE A 224 -7.90 -22.75 7.39
N LEU A 225 -7.03 -21.73 7.32
CA LEU A 225 -7.48 -20.35 7.11
C LEU A 225 -8.09 -20.16 5.72
N PHE A 226 -7.65 -20.96 4.73
CA PHE A 226 -8.04 -20.88 3.32
C PHE A 226 -9.14 -21.89 2.96
N ASP A 227 -9.80 -22.52 3.95
CA ASP A 227 -10.85 -23.49 3.71
C ASP A 227 -12.09 -22.84 3.09
N SER A 228 -12.38 -23.19 1.83
CA SER A 228 -13.51 -22.65 1.07
C SER A 228 -14.87 -23.13 1.57
N ALA A 229 -14.93 -24.24 2.32
CA ALA A 229 -16.19 -24.76 2.84
C ALA A 229 -16.75 -23.92 4.01
N THR A 230 -15.86 -23.31 4.80
CA THR A 230 -16.21 -22.46 5.95
C THR A 230 -16.11 -20.96 5.65
N ALA A 231 -15.66 -20.60 4.46
CA ALA A 231 -15.33 -19.23 4.08
C ALA A 231 -16.51 -18.27 4.18
N GLU A 232 -17.66 -18.63 3.58
CA GLU A 232 -18.88 -17.81 3.60
C GLU A 232 -19.37 -17.53 5.02
N GLY A 233 -19.47 -18.58 5.85
CA GLY A 233 -19.89 -18.43 7.25
C GLY A 233 -18.93 -17.60 8.11
N ARG A 234 -17.63 -17.60 7.78
CA ARG A 234 -16.64 -16.76 8.47
C ARG A 234 -16.82 -15.30 8.12
N ILE A 235 -16.97 -14.97 6.84
CA ILE A 235 -17.17 -13.59 6.38
C ILE A 235 -18.52 -13.06 6.86
N ALA A 236 -19.61 -13.84 6.73
CA ALA A 236 -20.93 -13.46 7.22
C ALA A 236 -20.92 -13.14 8.73
N ARG A 237 -20.18 -13.92 9.52
CA ARG A 237 -19.99 -13.67 10.97
C ARG A 237 -19.18 -12.40 11.22
N TYR A 238 -18.17 -12.12 10.41
CA TYR A 238 -17.37 -10.89 10.56
C TYR A 238 -18.25 -9.65 10.38
N PHE A 239 -19.04 -9.62 9.32
CA PHE A 239 -19.94 -8.49 8.98
C PHE A 239 -21.27 -8.53 9.72
N ASN A 240 -21.51 -9.54 10.56
CA ASN A 240 -22.79 -9.75 11.28
C ASN A 240 -24.00 -9.75 10.34
N VAL A 241 -23.90 -10.45 9.20
CA VAL A 241 -24.97 -10.64 8.22
C VAL A 241 -25.36 -12.10 8.12
N SER A 242 -26.59 -12.37 7.68
CA SER A 242 -27.08 -13.74 7.51
C SER A 242 -26.60 -14.39 6.22
N THR A 243 -26.45 -13.61 5.14
CA THR A 243 -25.97 -14.02 3.82
C THR A 243 -25.06 -12.96 3.23
N LEU A 244 -24.25 -13.32 2.24
CA LEU A 244 -23.37 -12.40 1.53
C LEU A 244 -23.98 -11.90 0.20
N ASP A 245 -25.19 -12.31 -0.14
CA ASP A 245 -25.86 -11.95 -1.41
C ASP A 245 -25.96 -10.43 -1.62
N GLY A 246 -26.09 -9.67 -0.51
CA GLY A 246 -26.12 -8.21 -0.54
C GLY A 246 -24.80 -7.55 -0.93
N PHE A 247 -23.67 -8.28 -0.86
CA PHE A 247 -22.35 -7.78 -1.24
C PHE A 247 -21.98 -8.15 -2.68
N GLY A 248 -22.74 -9.05 -3.32
CA GLY A 248 -22.51 -9.53 -4.67
C GLY A 248 -22.26 -11.03 -4.76
N THR A 249 -21.95 -11.49 -5.98
CA THR A 249 -21.65 -12.90 -6.23
C THR A 249 -20.14 -13.10 -6.32
N PHE A 250 -19.62 -13.96 -5.46
CA PHE A 250 -18.20 -14.28 -5.39
C PHE A 250 -17.96 -15.76 -5.72
N SER A 251 -16.84 -16.05 -6.35
CA SER A 251 -16.41 -17.42 -6.59
C SER A 251 -15.89 -18.09 -5.32
N ARG A 252 -15.81 -19.42 -5.32
CA ARG A 252 -15.29 -20.17 -4.17
C ARG A 252 -13.85 -19.80 -3.84
N VAL A 253 -13.03 -19.51 -4.84
CA VAL A 253 -11.62 -19.14 -4.64
C VAL A 253 -11.51 -17.73 -4.10
N GLU A 254 -12.34 -16.79 -4.54
CA GLU A 254 -12.43 -15.43 -3.98
C GLU A 254 -12.83 -15.48 -2.50
N MET A 255 -13.83 -16.29 -2.19
CA MET A 255 -14.30 -16.48 -0.81
C MET A 255 -13.23 -17.09 0.08
N ALA A 256 -12.43 -18.04 -0.42
CA ALA A 256 -11.32 -18.63 0.34
C ALA A 256 -10.23 -17.60 0.64
N ALA A 257 -9.86 -16.76 -0.33
CA ALA A 257 -8.90 -15.67 -0.13
C ALA A 257 -9.42 -14.64 0.88
N ALA A 258 -10.68 -14.20 0.72
CA ALA A 258 -11.32 -13.25 1.62
C ALA A 258 -11.39 -13.75 3.06
N ALA A 259 -11.82 -15.01 3.25
CA ALA A 259 -11.92 -15.61 4.58
C ALA A 259 -10.55 -15.77 5.26
N ALA A 260 -9.50 -16.07 4.49
CA ALA A 260 -8.14 -16.13 5.02
C ALA A 260 -7.65 -14.75 5.47
N ALA A 261 -7.89 -13.70 4.68
CA ALA A 261 -7.52 -12.34 5.03
C ALA A 261 -8.25 -11.88 6.31
N VAL A 262 -9.57 -12.08 6.40
CA VAL A 262 -10.37 -11.75 7.57
C VAL A 262 -9.90 -12.53 8.82
N ALA A 263 -9.67 -13.84 8.69
CA ALA A 263 -9.19 -14.65 9.81
C ALA A 263 -7.80 -14.20 10.31
N TYR A 264 -6.94 -13.76 9.39
CA TYR A 264 -5.62 -13.22 9.76
C TYR A 264 -5.75 -11.87 10.47
N VAL A 265 -6.65 -11.00 10.02
CA VAL A 265 -6.98 -9.75 10.72
C VAL A 265 -7.47 -10.04 12.14
N GLU A 266 -8.45 -10.96 12.32
CA GLU A 266 -8.94 -11.35 13.66
C GLU A 266 -7.81 -11.91 14.55
N LYS A 267 -6.92 -12.73 13.98
CA LYS A 267 -5.74 -13.27 14.69
C LYS A 267 -4.76 -12.18 15.15
N THR A 268 -4.54 -11.16 14.33
CA THR A 268 -3.56 -10.11 14.62
C THR A 268 -4.10 -8.99 15.50
N GLN A 269 -5.40 -8.70 15.42
CA GLN A 269 -6.04 -7.64 16.19
C GLN A 269 -6.52 -8.09 17.57
N ILE A 270 -6.72 -9.38 17.80
CA ILE A 270 -7.00 -10.10 19.06
C ILE A 270 -8.28 -9.65 19.78
N ALA A 271 -8.39 -8.38 20.17
CA ALA A 271 -9.49 -7.88 21.00
C ALA A 271 -10.68 -7.37 20.20
N GLU A 272 -10.44 -6.57 19.17
CA GLU A 272 -11.47 -5.84 18.44
C GLU A 272 -11.33 -6.01 16.92
N ARG A 273 -12.45 -5.84 16.20
CA ARG A 273 -12.49 -5.96 14.74
C ARG A 273 -12.39 -4.58 14.10
N PRO A 274 -11.45 -4.36 13.16
CA PRO A 274 -11.45 -3.13 12.38
C PRO A 274 -12.74 -3.01 11.56
N PRO A 275 -13.28 -1.81 11.35
CA PRO A 275 -14.48 -1.57 10.56
C PRO A 275 -14.14 -1.69 9.07
N LEU A 276 -14.08 -2.92 8.53
CA LEU A 276 -13.87 -3.14 7.11
C LEU A 276 -15.14 -2.74 6.31
N GLY A 277 -14.94 -2.24 5.10
CA GLY A 277 -16.03 -2.10 4.12
C GLY A 277 -16.48 -3.47 3.60
N ALA A 278 -17.65 -3.50 2.99
CA ALA A 278 -18.10 -4.68 2.26
C ALA A 278 -17.05 -5.10 1.22
N PRO A 279 -16.85 -6.42 1.00
CA PRO A 279 -15.91 -6.88 -0.01
C PRO A 279 -16.36 -6.45 -1.41
N GLU A 280 -15.47 -5.76 -2.14
CA GLU A 280 -15.71 -5.30 -3.50
C GLU A 280 -14.97 -6.18 -4.50
N ARG A 281 -15.69 -6.70 -5.50
CA ARG A 281 -15.08 -7.48 -6.58
C ARG A 281 -14.50 -6.56 -7.65
N GLU A 282 -13.21 -6.71 -7.94
CA GLU A 282 -12.54 -6.05 -9.06
C GLU A 282 -12.45 -7.00 -10.26
N SER A 283 -12.95 -6.56 -11.42
CA SER A 283 -12.84 -7.35 -12.65
C SER A 283 -11.45 -7.19 -13.27
N ALA A 284 -10.82 -8.29 -13.63
CA ALA A 284 -9.53 -8.30 -14.31
C ALA A 284 -9.54 -7.55 -15.66
N ALA A 285 -10.70 -7.41 -16.30
CA ALA A 285 -10.87 -6.68 -17.56
C ALA A 285 -11.08 -5.17 -17.37
N SER A 286 -11.31 -4.69 -16.15
CA SER A 286 -11.63 -3.27 -15.86
C SER A 286 -10.40 -2.37 -15.80
N THR A 287 -9.18 -2.94 -15.77
CA THR A 287 -7.94 -2.21 -15.62
C THR A 287 -6.91 -2.60 -16.69
N LEU A 288 -6.10 -1.61 -17.10
CA LEU A 288 -4.96 -1.78 -17.98
C LEU A 288 -3.93 -2.74 -17.37
N PHE A 289 -3.65 -3.83 -18.06
CA PHE A 289 -2.60 -4.74 -17.66
C PHE A 289 -1.22 -4.13 -17.93
N ILE A 290 -0.40 -4.03 -16.89
CA ILE A 290 1.00 -3.59 -16.97
C ILE A 290 1.84 -4.60 -16.19
N ASP A 291 2.78 -5.26 -16.84
CA ASP A 291 3.66 -6.22 -16.18
C ASP A 291 4.67 -5.53 -15.23
N PRO A 292 5.30 -6.28 -14.30
CA PRO A 292 6.20 -5.70 -13.31
C PRO A 292 7.43 -5.00 -13.91
N ALA A 293 8.00 -5.55 -15.00
CA ALA A 293 9.15 -4.96 -15.66
C ALA A 293 8.78 -3.62 -16.32
N THR A 294 7.62 -3.57 -16.99
CA THR A 294 7.07 -2.34 -17.57
C THR A 294 6.83 -1.27 -16.51
N ARG A 295 6.25 -1.62 -15.34
CA ARG A 295 6.06 -0.67 -14.23
C ARG A 295 7.36 -0.06 -13.73
N ALA A 296 8.38 -0.88 -13.58
CA ALA A 296 9.72 -0.45 -13.15
C ALA A 296 10.37 0.41 -14.24
N ASN A 297 10.34 -0.03 -15.50
CA ASN A 297 10.94 0.70 -16.63
C ASN A 297 10.30 2.07 -16.86
N LEU A 298 9.01 2.23 -16.60
CA LEU A 298 8.29 3.50 -16.72
C LEU A 298 8.37 4.36 -15.45
N GLU A 299 9.00 3.86 -14.39
CA GLU A 299 9.18 4.58 -13.13
C GLU A 299 7.87 5.19 -12.58
N LEU A 300 6.80 4.39 -12.55
CA LEU A 300 5.46 4.89 -12.23
C LEU A 300 5.35 5.46 -10.82
N VAL A 301 5.86 4.76 -9.80
CA VAL A 301 5.74 5.13 -8.39
C VAL A 301 7.10 5.41 -7.74
N LYS A 302 8.14 4.70 -8.21
CA LYS A 302 9.52 4.81 -7.77
C LYS A 302 10.44 4.79 -8.97
N THR A 303 11.58 5.47 -8.87
CA THR A 303 12.66 5.40 -9.86
C THR A 303 13.36 4.04 -9.81
N LEU A 304 14.19 3.72 -10.79
CA LEU A 304 15.03 2.52 -10.80
C LEU A 304 16.01 2.47 -9.59
N SER A 305 16.35 3.62 -9.00
CA SER A 305 17.12 3.72 -7.75
C SER A 305 16.27 3.46 -6.49
N GLY A 306 14.95 3.27 -6.63
CA GLY A 306 14.02 3.02 -5.53
C GLY A 306 13.47 4.29 -4.86
N GLU A 307 13.81 5.47 -5.35
CA GLU A 307 13.38 6.76 -4.83
C GLU A 307 12.02 7.16 -5.40
N ARG A 308 11.26 7.97 -4.65
CA ARG A 308 9.99 8.51 -5.11
C ARG A 308 10.17 9.77 -5.96
N ASP A 309 11.13 10.60 -5.57
CA ASP A 309 11.47 11.80 -6.34
C ASP A 309 11.99 11.39 -7.70
N GLY A 310 11.49 12.02 -8.75
CA GLY A 310 11.76 11.64 -10.12
C GLY A 310 10.80 10.59 -10.72
N SER A 311 9.89 9.98 -9.94
CA SER A 311 8.85 9.08 -10.47
C SER A 311 7.70 9.85 -11.14
N LEU A 312 6.87 9.13 -11.93
CA LEU A 312 5.66 9.71 -12.52
C LEU A 312 4.69 10.18 -11.43
N LEU A 313 4.46 9.36 -10.39
CA LEU A 313 3.59 9.75 -9.28
C LEU A 313 4.04 11.06 -8.62
N HIS A 314 5.34 11.25 -8.40
CA HIS A 314 5.88 12.49 -7.86
C HIS A 314 5.60 13.70 -8.78
N ALA A 315 5.77 13.50 -10.10
CA ALA A 315 5.50 14.56 -11.07
C ALA A 315 4.03 14.95 -11.18
N LEU A 316 3.11 14.01 -10.91
CA LEU A 316 1.65 14.25 -10.99
C LEU A 316 1.05 14.81 -9.70
N ASN A 317 1.59 14.41 -8.55
CA ASN A 317 0.94 14.64 -7.27
C ASN A 317 0.89 16.13 -6.90
N ARG A 318 -0.33 16.66 -6.86
CA ARG A 318 -0.70 17.98 -6.34
C ARG A 318 -1.82 17.87 -5.30
N THR A 319 -2.09 16.65 -4.80
CA THR A 319 -3.09 16.43 -3.76
C THR A 319 -2.70 17.11 -2.47
N VAL A 320 -3.71 17.49 -1.69
CA VAL A 320 -3.51 18.20 -0.42
C VAL A 320 -3.95 17.37 0.78
N THR A 321 -4.53 16.19 0.55
CA THR A 321 -4.94 15.23 1.58
C THR A 321 -4.21 13.91 1.45
N GLY A 322 -4.04 13.20 2.58
CA GLY A 322 -3.50 11.83 2.55
C GLY A 322 -4.39 10.85 1.78
N GLY A 323 -5.71 10.99 1.91
CA GLY A 323 -6.69 10.18 1.16
C GLY A 323 -6.59 10.38 -0.35
N GLY A 324 -6.51 11.64 -0.81
CA GLY A 324 -6.31 11.96 -2.22
C GLY A 324 -4.99 11.43 -2.78
N ALA A 325 -3.90 11.52 -2.03
CA ALA A 325 -2.59 10.99 -2.44
C ALA A 325 -2.64 9.45 -2.61
N ARG A 326 -3.28 8.73 -1.70
CA ARG A 326 -3.48 7.26 -1.82
C ARG A 326 -4.34 6.91 -3.03
N LEU A 327 -5.43 7.61 -3.25
CA LEU A 327 -6.32 7.38 -4.39
C LEU A 327 -5.64 7.69 -5.73
N LEU A 328 -4.83 8.75 -5.82
CA LEU A 328 -4.07 9.07 -7.03
C LEU A 328 -3.05 7.96 -7.34
N ALA A 329 -2.34 7.47 -6.34
CA ALA A 329 -1.40 6.35 -6.49
C ALA A 329 -2.14 5.08 -6.94
N GLU A 330 -3.30 4.77 -6.37
CA GLU A 330 -4.14 3.63 -6.78
C GLU A 330 -4.61 3.77 -8.24
N ARG A 331 -5.12 4.94 -8.64
CA ARG A 331 -5.54 5.19 -10.03
C ARG A 331 -4.38 5.04 -11.01
N LEU A 332 -3.18 5.50 -10.63
CA LEU A 332 -1.98 5.36 -11.46
C LEU A 332 -1.55 3.90 -11.61
N MET A 333 -1.65 3.11 -10.54
CA MET A 333 -1.31 1.69 -10.56
C MET A 333 -2.37 0.82 -11.25
N SER A 334 -3.62 1.32 -11.36
CA SER A 334 -4.77 0.63 -11.95
C SER A 334 -5.52 1.54 -12.93
N PRO A 335 -4.90 1.92 -14.08
CA PRO A 335 -5.58 2.72 -15.09
C PRO A 335 -6.78 1.96 -15.64
N LEU A 336 -7.86 2.66 -15.97
CA LEU A 336 -9.11 2.06 -16.44
C LEU A 336 -9.04 1.64 -17.91
N THR A 337 -9.87 0.66 -18.29
CA THR A 337 -10.09 0.25 -19.68
C THR A 337 -11.50 0.56 -20.19
N ASP A 338 -12.33 1.15 -19.36
CA ASP A 338 -13.69 1.57 -19.68
C ASP A 338 -13.71 3.06 -20.08
N PRO A 339 -14.00 3.38 -21.37
CA PRO A 339 -14.02 4.76 -21.84
C PRO A 339 -15.04 5.65 -21.13
N GLU A 340 -16.19 5.12 -20.71
CA GLU A 340 -17.24 5.90 -20.04
C GLU A 340 -16.75 6.39 -18.69
N ARG A 341 -16.17 5.48 -17.90
CA ARG A 341 -15.60 5.82 -16.60
C ARG A 341 -14.37 6.73 -16.70
N ILE A 342 -13.55 6.57 -17.75
CA ILE A 342 -12.42 7.47 -18.01
C ILE A 342 -12.93 8.87 -18.34
N ASN A 343 -13.92 8.99 -19.22
CA ASN A 343 -14.47 10.28 -19.60
C ASN A 343 -15.18 10.98 -18.43
N ALA A 344 -15.89 10.25 -17.57
CA ALA A 344 -16.47 10.83 -16.36
C ALA A 344 -15.40 11.50 -15.45
N ARG A 345 -14.20 10.90 -15.32
CA ARG A 345 -13.06 11.52 -14.61
C ARG A 345 -12.53 12.74 -15.35
N LEU A 346 -12.40 12.66 -16.69
CA LEU A 346 -11.95 13.78 -17.52
C LEU A 346 -12.93 14.95 -17.46
N ASP A 347 -14.24 14.69 -17.38
CA ASP A 347 -15.28 15.72 -17.23
C ASP A 347 -15.15 16.42 -15.88
N ALA A 348 -14.88 15.70 -14.80
CA ALA A 348 -14.64 16.28 -13.47
C ALA A 348 -13.40 17.20 -13.46
N VAL A 349 -12.32 16.77 -14.12
CA VAL A 349 -11.10 17.59 -14.25
C VAL A 349 -11.36 18.82 -15.09
N ALA A 350 -12.05 18.67 -16.25
CA ALA A 350 -12.39 19.80 -17.14
C ALA A 350 -13.23 20.85 -16.41
N TYR A 351 -14.26 20.42 -15.69
CA TYR A 351 -15.15 21.30 -14.92
C TYR A 351 -14.38 22.20 -13.93
N LEU A 352 -13.37 21.61 -13.26
CA LEU A 352 -12.53 22.35 -12.30
C LEU A 352 -11.45 23.22 -12.96
N ILE A 353 -11.07 22.95 -14.21
CA ILE A 353 -10.20 23.83 -15.01
C ILE A 353 -10.98 25.06 -15.47
N ASP A 354 -12.24 24.88 -15.89
CA ASP A 354 -13.10 25.96 -16.38
C ASP A 354 -13.46 26.96 -15.26
N ASP A 355 -13.50 26.52 -14.00
CA ASP A 355 -13.71 27.38 -12.82
C ASP A 355 -12.53 27.30 -11.84
N VAL A 356 -11.54 28.14 -12.10
CA VAL A 356 -10.32 28.21 -11.25
C VAL A 356 -10.64 28.64 -9.82
N SER A 357 -11.63 29.52 -9.63
CA SER A 357 -12.02 29.99 -8.30
C SER A 357 -12.65 28.89 -7.47
N LEU A 358 -13.48 28.05 -8.08
CA LEU A 358 -14.04 26.86 -7.46
C LEU A 358 -12.93 25.87 -7.10
N CYS A 359 -12.03 25.60 -8.02
CA CYS A 359 -10.91 24.70 -7.80
C CYS A 359 -10.05 25.14 -6.61
N ASP A 360 -9.65 26.40 -6.56
CA ASP A 360 -8.84 26.96 -5.47
C ASP A 360 -9.60 26.92 -4.13
N GLY A 361 -10.88 27.29 -4.13
CA GLY A 361 -11.73 27.22 -2.94
C GLY A 361 -11.88 25.80 -2.37
N LEU A 362 -12.05 24.81 -3.25
CA LEU A 362 -12.07 23.40 -2.86
C LEU A 362 -10.72 22.95 -2.29
N ARG A 363 -9.60 23.28 -2.94
CA ARG A 363 -8.26 22.91 -2.48
C ARG A 363 -7.94 23.54 -1.11
N ASP A 364 -8.35 24.77 -0.86
CA ASP A 364 -8.15 25.42 0.44
C ASP A 364 -9.00 24.77 1.55
N ALA A 365 -10.23 24.35 1.24
CA ALA A 365 -11.06 23.61 2.17
C ALA A 365 -10.49 22.20 2.43
N LEU A 366 -10.00 21.51 1.40
CA LEU A 366 -9.38 20.19 1.49
C LEU A 366 -8.12 20.15 2.37
N LYS A 367 -7.32 21.22 2.42
CA LYS A 367 -6.15 21.33 3.31
C LYS A 367 -6.49 21.16 4.80
N GLN A 368 -7.75 21.40 5.15
CA GLN A 368 -8.24 21.27 6.53
C GLN A 368 -8.81 19.87 6.83
N VAL A 369 -8.91 18.99 5.84
CA VAL A 369 -9.48 17.65 5.99
C VAL A 369 -8.49 16.74 6.71
N ALA A 370 -8.94 16.20 7.85
CA ALA A 370 -8.22 15.16 8.57
C ALA A 370 -8.47 13.76 7.99
N ASP A 371 -7.59 12.82 8.25
CA ASP A 371 -7.70 11.42 7.78
C ASP A 371 -8.74 10.64 8.60
N MET A 372 -10.03 10.85 8.29
CA MET A 372 -11.15 10.23 9.00
C MET A 372 -11.12 8.69 9.00
N PRO A 373 -10.83 7.99 7.88
CA PRO A 373 -10.81 6.54 7.89
C PRO A 373 -9.79 5.95 8.88
N ARG A 374 -8.60 6.53 8.92
CA ARG A 374 -7.54 6.09 9.84
C ARG A 374 -7.88 6.39 11.31
N ALA A 375 -8.47 7.54 11.57
CA ALA A 375 -8.97 7.88 12.91
C ALA A 375 -10.10 6.93 13.33
N LEU A 376 -11.06 6.66 12.46
CA LEU A 376 -12.17 5.72 12.67
C LEU A 376 -11.65 4.31 13.00
N SER A 377 -10.69 3.80 12.23
CA SER A 377 -10.09 2.48 12.47
C SER A 377 -9.44 2.40 13.86
N ARG A 378 -8.66 3.41 14.25
CA ARG A 378 -8.05 3.43 15.60
C ARG A 378 -9.10 3.49 16.71
N LEU A 379 -10.15 4.29 16.54
CA LEU A 379 -11.25 4.37 17.51
C LEU A 379 -11.99 3.04 17.65
N ALA A 380 -12.32 2.37 16.55
CA ALA A 380 -13.00 1.08 16.55
C ALA A 380 -12.15 -0.04 17.16
N LEU A 381 -10.82 0.05 17.04
CA LEU A 381 -9.88 -0.90 17.65
C LEU A 381 -9.48 -0.53 19.09
N GLU A 382 -10.19 0.39 19.74
CA GLU A 382 -9.90 0.91 21.09
C GLU A 382 -8.48 1.50 21.29
N ARG A 383 -7.78 1.78 20.19
CA ARG A 383 -6.43 2.36 20.16
C ARG A 383 -6.45 3.87 19.94
N GLY A 384 -7.61 4.41 19.56
CA GLY A 384 -7.81 5.84 19.35
C GLY A 384 -7.82 6.64 20.63
N GLY A 385 -7.50 7.92 20.48
CA GLY A 385 -7.52 8.92 21.54
C GLY A 385 -8.43 10.11 21.24
N PRO A 386 -8.45 11.13 22.10
CA PRO A 386 -9.26 12.33 21.90
C PRO A 386 -8.97 13.03 20.56
N ARG A 387 -7.73 13.01 20.07
CA ARG A 387 -7.36 13.59 18.78
C ARG A 387 -8.00 12.89 17.60
N ASP A 388 -8.28 11.58 17.71
CA ASP A 388 -8.97 10.84 16.63
C ASP A 388 -10.45 11.27 16.53
N LEU A 389 -11.12 11.49 17.68
CA LEU A 389 -12.47 12.11 17.68
C LEU A 389 -12.43 13.52 17.12
N GLY A 390 -11.39 14.30 17.45
CA GLY A 390 -11.15 15.61 16.87
C GLY A 390 -10.94 15.56 15.36
N ALA A 391 -10.23 14.56 14.84
CA ALA A 391 -10.03 14.35 13.40
C ALA A 391 -11.36 14.02 12.70
N ILE A 392 -12.23 13.20 13.31
CA ILE A 392 -13.56 12.93 12.79
C ILE A 392 -14.39 14.23 12.77
N ARG A 393 -14.45 14.99 13.88
CA ARG A 393 -15.13 16.29 13.93
C ARG A 393 -14.67 17.23 12.83
N GLN A 394 -13.35 17.41 12.71
CA GLN A 394 -12.77 18.32 11.71
C GLN A 394 -13.06 17.86 10.27
N GLY A 395 -12.99 16.55 10.03
CA GLY A 395 -13.28 15.95 8.73
C GLY A 395 -14.75 16.14 8.32
N LEU A 396 -15.69 15.94 9.24
CA LEU A 396 -17.14 16.17 9.01
C LEU A 396 -17.43 17.64 8.73
N ALA A 397 -16.89 18.57 9.52
CA ALA A 397 -17.05 20.01 9.30
C ALA A 397 -16.47 20.45 7.94
N SER A 398 -15.31 19.89 7.56
CA SER A 398 -14.70 20.17 6.25
C SER A 398 -15.53 19.60 5.10
N ALA A 399 -16.12 18.41 5.29
CA ALA A 399 -16.98 17.78 4.29
C ALA A 399 -18.27 18.60 4.04
N GLU A 400 -18.90 19.11 5.10
CA GLU A 400 -20.07 19.99 4.99
C GLU A 400 -19.73 21.29 4.23
N LYS A 401 -18.61 21.91 4.55
CA LYS A 401 -18.12 23.10 3.84
C LYS A 401 -17.85 22.82 2.36
N ILE A 402 -17.20 21.72 2.03
CA ILE A 402 -16.91 21.32 0.65
C ILE A 402 -18.20 21.00 -0.10
N ALA A 403 -19.15 20.30 0.54
CA ALA A 403 -20.47 20.07 -0.04
C ALA A 403 -21.20 21.37 -0.38
N ALA A 404 -21.18 22.36 0.51
CA ALA A 404 -21.76 23.67 0.26
C ALA A 404 -21.08 24.43 -0.90
N ILE A 405 -19.77 24.29 -1.07
CA ILE A 405 -19.02 24.87 -2.19
C ILE A 405 -19.44 24.21 -3.52
N LEU A 406 -19.62 22.90 -3.55
CA LEU A 406 -19.97 22.14 -4.76
C LEU A 406 -21.46 22.28 -5.14
N ASP A 407 -22.36 22.50 -4.19
CA ASP A 407 -23.81 22.53 -4.40
C ASP A 407 -24.32 23.83 -5.07
N GLN A 408 -23.57 24.36 -6.03
CA GLN A 408 -23.87 25.63 -6.67
C GLN A 408 -24.19 25.54 -8.18
N GLY A 409 -24.16 24.31 -8.76
CA GLY A 409 -24.37 24.13 -10.19
C GLY A 409 -24.61 22.69 -10.64
N LEU A 410 -24.71 22.50 -11.95
CA LEU A 410 -24.76 21.16 -12.55
C LEU A 410 -23.37 20.57 -12.57
N LEU A 411 -23.18 19.47 -11.84
CA LEU A 411 -21.89 18.81 -11.71
C LEU A 411 -21.76 17.63 -12.69
N PRO A 412 -20.54 17.32 -13.17
CA PRO A 412 -20.21 16.05 -13.81
C PRO A 412 -20.48 14.86 -12.87
N ASP A 413 -20.76 13.70 -13.46
CA ASP A 413 -21.21 12.51 -12.74
C ASP A 413 -20.32 12.12 -11.55
N GLU A 414 -18.99 12.14 -11.71
CA GLU A 414 -18.05 11.77 -10.63
C GLU A 414 -18.14 12.76 -9.45
N LEU A 415 -18.24 14.07 -9.71
CA LEU A 415 -18.38 15.08 -8.67
C LEU A 415 -19.80 15.08 -8.06
N ALA A 416 -20.83 14.80 -8.87
CA ALA A 416 -22.21 14.68 -8.40
C ALA A 416 -22.35 13.49 -7.43
N ALA A 417 -21.76 12.34 -7.75
CA ALA A 417 -21.72 11.18 -6.86
C ALA A 417 -20.96 11.50 -5.56
N ALA A 418 -19.80 12.15 -5.65
CA ALA A 418 -19.06 12.58 -4.47
C ALA A 418 -19.87 13.55 -3.60
N LEU A 419 -20.58 14.51 -4.18
CA LEU A 419 -21.46 15.42 -3.44
C LEU A 419 -22.60 14.67 -2.74
N ALA A 420 -23.19 13.66 -3.40
CA ALA A 420 -24.24 12.84 -2.80
C ALA A 420 -23.73 12.10 -1.54
N ASP A 421 -22.54 11.52 -1.60
CA ASP A 421 -21.90 10.85 -0.45
C ASP A 421 -21.58 11.83 0.69
N LEU A 422 -21.12 13.06 0.37
CA LEU A 422 -20.90 14.09 1.38
C LEU A 422 -22.21 14.51 2.07
N LYS A 423 -23.30 14.64 1.31
CA LYS A 423 -24.63 14.98 1.86
C LYS A 423 -25.25 13.85 2.68
N ALA A 424 -24.82 12.60 2.45
CA ALA A 424 -25.25 11.43 3.23
C ALA A 424 -24.55 11.31 4.59
N LEU A 425 -23.54 12.14 4.88
CA LEU A 425 -22.88 12.16 6.18
C LEU A 425 -23.88 12.57 7.29
N PRO A 426 -23.74 11.98 8.51
CA PRO A 426 -24.67 12.24 9.61
C PRO A 426 -24.47 13.65 10.19
N GLY A 427 -25.29 14.61 9.80
CA GLY A 427 -25.18 16.03 10.21
C GLY A 427 -25.27 16.27 11.71
N GLY A 428 -25.93 15.37 12.48
CA GLY A 428 -25.96 15.46 13.95
C GLY A 428 -24.66 15.03 14.65
N LEU A 429 -23.82 14.25 13.99
CA LEU A 429 -22.59 13.71 14.58
C LEU A 429 -21.53 14.82 14.77
N GLU A 430 -21.34 15.69 13.80
CA GLU A 430 -20.45 16.86 13.90
C GLU A 430 -20.86 17.76 15.05
N ALA A 431 -22.14 18.15 15.10
CA ALA A 431 -22.68 19.02 16.15
C ALA A 431 -22.52 18.39 17.55
N MET A 432 -22.75 17.10 17.68
CA MET A 432 -22.53 16.35 18.93
C MET A 432 -21.06 16.39 19.36
N LEU A 433 -20.14 16.06 18.46
CA LEU A 433 -18.70 16.11 18.75
C LEU A 433 -18.22 17.54 19.04
N GLY A 434 -18.75 18.54 18.32
CA GLY A 434 -18.44 19.96 18.52
C GLY A 434 -18.88 20.48 19.88
N SER A 435 -20.05 20.05 20.38
CA SER A 435 -20.55 20.42 21.70
C SER A 435 -19.81 19.71 22.85
N MET A 436 -19.29 18.49 22.61
CA MET A 436 -18.68 17.67 23.64
C MET A 436 -17.17 17.88 23.75
N LEU A 437 -16.45 17.99 22.64
CA LEU A 437 -14.99 18.05 22.63
C LEU A 437 -14.44 19.46 22.83
N ALA A 438 -13.40 19.55 23.63
CA ALA A 438 -12.60 20.77 23.75
C ALA A 438 -11.91 21.13 22.42
N ASP A 439 -11.38 22.36 22.33
CA ASP A 439 -10.66 22.79 21.14
C ASP A 439 -9.23 22.22 21.12
N ASP A 440 -8.55 22.20 22.26
CA ASP A 440 -7.26 21.58 22.43
C ASP A 440 -7.43 20.16 23.00
N LEU A 441 -6.96 19.14 22.24
CA LEU A 441 -7.15 17.75 22.61
C LEU A 441 -5.81 17.10 23.00
N PRO A 442 -5.75 16.41 24.17
CA PRO A 442 -4.58 15.67 24.61
C PRO A 442 -4.33 14.47 23.68
N LEU A 443 -3.09 13.98 23.70
CA LEU A 443 -2.74 12.80 22.91
C LEU A 443 -3.39 11.52 23.49
N LEU A 444 -3.34 11.37 24.80
CA LEU A 444 -3.81 10.16 25.49
C LEU A 444 -5.09 10.41 26.27
N LYS A 445 -6.03 9.47 26.20
CA LYS A 445 -7.32 9.56 26.91
C LYS A 445 -7.14 9.62 28.43
N ARG A 446 -6.07 9.02 28.96
CA ARG A 446 -5.74 9.03 30.39
C ARG A 446 -5.32 10.40 30.96
N ASP A 447 -4.95 11.33 30.06
CA ASP A 447 -4.52 12.66 30.49
C ASP A 447 -5.72 13.55 30.88
N GLY A 448 -6.94 13.18 30.45
CA GLY A 448 -8.17 13.93 30.70
C GLY A 448 -8.20 15.31 30.04
N GLY A 449 -9.20 16.12 30.33
CA GLY A 449 -9.29 17.50 29.87
C GLY A 449 -9.75 17.65 28.41
N PHE A 450 -10.26 16.61 27.77
CA PHE A 450 -10.71 16.64 26.38
C PHE A 450 -12.20 16.97 26.21
N LEU A 451 -12.99 17.01 27.28
CA LEU A 451 -14.38 17.49 27.21
C LEU A 451 -14.43 19.00 27.42
N ARG A 452 -15.27 19.64 26.63
CA ARG A 452 -15.54 21.10 26.71
C ARG A 452 -16.20 21.46 28.05
N GLU A 453 -15.90 22.61 28.56
CA GLU A 453 -16.61 23.19 29.70
C GLU A 453 -18.09 23.45 29.30
N GLY A 454 -19.03 23.07 30.17
CA GLY A 454 -20.47 23.11 29.88
C GLY A 454 -21.04 21.87 29.18
N ALA A 455 -20.21 20.94 28.71
CA ALA A 455 -20.67 19.71 28.08
C ALA A 455 -21.33 18.72 29.07
N ASN A 456 -20.88 18.73 30.31
CA ASN A 456 -21.44 17.92 31.40
C ASN A 456 -21.36 18.69 32.73
N PRO A 457 -22.49 19.19 33.27
CA PRO A 457 -22.51 19.97 34.51
C PRO A 457 -21.92 19.25 35.72
N GLU A 458 -22.15 17.93 35.84
CA GLU A 458 -21.60 17.14 36.94
C GLU A 458 -20.06 17.05 36.87
N LEU A 459 -19.52 16.89 35.67
CA LEU A 459 -18.08 16.90 35.46
C LEU A 459 -17.47 18.28 35.77
N ASP A 460 -18.15 19.35 35.43
CA ASP A 460 -17.68 20.71 35.71
C ASP A 460 -17.63 21.00 37.22
N GLU A 461 -18.59 20.50 37.99
CA GLU A 461 -18.54 20.54 39.46
C GLU A 461 -17.35 19.78 40.02
N VAL A 462 -17.08 18.57 39.49
CA VAL A 462 -15.95 17.75 39.94
C VAL A 462 -14.61 18.40 39.54
N ARG A 463 -14.52 18.99 38.35
CA ARG A 463 -13.34 19.76 37.89
C ARG A 463 -13.11 21.00 38.73
N ALA A 464 -14.17 21.72 39.11
CA ALA A 464 -14.07 22.89 39.99
C ALA A 464 -13.51 22.49 41.38
N LEU A 465 -13.92 21.35 41.93
CA LEU A 465 -13.36 20.82 43.18
C LEU A 465 -11.86 20.48 43.03
N ARG A 466 -11.46 19.88 41.94
CA ARG A 466 -10.06 19.55 41.65
C ARG A 466 -9.19 20.82 41.47
N ASP A 467 -9.63 21.75 40.62
CA ASP A 467 -8.79 22.86 40.13
C ASP A 467 -8.86 24.07 41.08
N GLN A 468 -9.99 24.27 41.75
CA GLN A 468 -10.21 25.36 42.67
C GLN A 468 -10.14 24.95 44.14
N SER A 469 -9.59 23.75 44.44
CA SER A 469 -9.47 23.23 45.77
C SER A 469 -8.82 24.22 46.76
N ARG A 470 -7.82 24.98 46.33
CA ARG A 470 -7.17 26.03 47.14
C ARG A 470 -8.14 27.16 47.50
N ARG A 471 -9.06 27.52 46.61
CA ARG A 471 -10.04 28.59 46.84
C ARG A 471 -11.13 28.12 47.82
N VAL A 472 -11.56 26.87 47.66
CA VAL A 472 -12.55 26.25 48.61
C VAL A 472 -11.95 26.10 50.01
N ILE A 473 -10.67 25.63 50.10
CA ILE A 473 -9.94 25.54 51.36
C ILE A 473 -9.72 26.93 51.99
N ALA A 474 -9.40 27.96 51.20
CA ALA A 474 -9.28 29.33 51.68
C ALA A 474 -10.63 29.88 52.20
N GLY A 475 -11.72 29.59 51.53
CA GLY A 475 -13.09 29.90 52.00
C GLY A 475 -13.42 29.24 53.36
N LEU A 476 -13.06 27.94 53.49
CA LEU A 476 -13.26 27.17 54.69
C LEU A 476 -12.36 27.70 55.86
N GLN A 477 -11.14 28.12 55.50
CA GLN A 477 -10.23 28.72 56.49
C GLN A 477 -10.79 30.05 57.02
N LEU A 478 -11.37 30.91 56.20
CA LEU A 478 -12.03 32.14 56.63
C LEU A 478 -13.23 31.81 57.53
N LYS A 479 -14.06 30.88 57.13
CA LYS A 479 -15.21 30.41 57.95
C LYS A 479 -14.79 29.98 59.33
N TYR A 480 -13.76 29.15 59.45
CA TYR A 480 -13.28 28.70 60.72
C TYR A 480 -12.56 29.80 61.51
N ALA A 481 -11.88 30.75 60.88
CA ALA A 481 -11.29 31.91 61.52
C ALA A 481 -12.37 32.81 62.13
N ASP A 482 -13.49 33.05 61.44
CA ASP A 482 -14.61 33.83 61.94
C ASP A 482 -15.35 33.11 63.04
N GLU A 483 -15.61 31.80 62.97
CA GLU A 483 -16.27 30.99 63.93
C GLU A 483 -15.50 30.89 65.29
N THR A 484 -14.19 30.76 65.17
CA THR A 484 -13.30 30.62 66.37
C THR A 484 -12.76 31.95 66.87
N GLY A 485 -12.89 33.05 66.15
CA GLY A 485 -12.27 34.33 66.41
C GLY A 485 -10.74 34.35 66.27
N ILE A 486 -10.11 33.25 65.82
CA ILE A 486 -8.67 33.09 65.66
C ILE A 486 -8.25 33.56 64.27
N LYS A 487 -7.83 34.80 64.12
CA LYS A 487 -7.36 35.37 62.81
C LYS A 487 -6.08 34.71 62.27
N SER A 488 -5.27 34.04 63.13
CA SER A 488 -4.02 33.38 62.74
C SER A 488 -4.22 31.90 62.34
N LEU A 489 -5.45 31.36 62.38
CA LEU A 489 -5.78 30.01 61.95
C LEU A 489 -5.40 29.78 60.50
N LYS A 490 -4.71 28.71 60.21
CA LYS A 490 -4.33 28.31 58.85
C LYS A 490 -4.72 26.87 58.58
N ILE A 491 -5.28 26.61 57.40
CA ILE A 491 -5.44 25.26 56.89
C ILE A 491 -4.20 24.96 56.02
N LYS A 492 -3.47 23.89 56.38
CA LYS A 492 -2.27 23.41 55.66
C LYS A 492 -2.48 21.96 55.23
N HIS A 493 -1.62 21.50 54.31
CA HIS A 493 -1.60 20.14 53.84
C HIS A 493 -0.21 19.49 54.01
N ASN A 494 -0.18 18.22 54.37
CA ASN A 494 1.02 17.37 54.25
C ASN A 494 0.61 15.91 53.90
N ASN A 495 1.58 15.11 53.46
CA ASN A 495 1.32 13.74 52.98
C ASN A 495 0.91 12.73 54.08
N VAL A 496 1.01 13.11 55.37
CA VAL A 496 0.71 12.22 56.52
C VAL A 496 -0.68 12.48 57.10
N LEU A 497 -1.06 13.75 57.23
CA LEU A 497 -2.31 14.18 57.86
C LEU A 497 -3.36 14.67 56.89
N GLY A 498 -2.98 14.84 55.60
CA GLY A 498 -3.83 15.51 54.64
C GLY A 498 -3.97 17.00 54.93
N TYR A 499 -5.18 17.54 54.75
CA TYR A 499 -5.52 18.89 55.17
C TYR A 499 -5.80 18.94 56.68
N PHE A 500 -5.16 19.89 57.38
CA PHE A 500 -5.35 20.12 58.82
C PHE A 500 -5.35 21.60 59.14
N ILE A 501 -6.08 21.93 60.21
CA ILE A 501 -6.14 23.26 60.82
C ILE A 501 -4.96 23.41 61.78
N GLU A 502 -4.13 24.39 61.58
CA GLU A 502 -2.99 24.69 62.44
C GLU A 502 -3.24 25.98 63.20
N VAL A 503 -3.20 25.94 64.52
CA VAL A 503 -3.30 27.09 65.42
C VAL A 503 -2.09 27.12 66.31
N THR A 504 -1.70 28.33 66.77
CA THR A 504 -0.60 28.47 67.76
C THR A 504 -1.03 27.86 69.14
N ALA A 505 -0.09 27.38 69.90
CA ALA A 505 -0.37 26.76 71.25
C ALA A 505 -1.16 27.69 72.17
N GLY A 506 -0.98 29.00 72.10
CA GLY A 506 -1.74 29.97 72.90
C GLY A 506 -3.21 30.14 72.48
N ASN A 507 -3.58 29.71 71.25
CA ASN A 507 -4.98 29.77 70.78
C ASN A 507 -5.67 28.39 70.76
N ALA A 508 -4.94 27.34 71.09
CA ALA A 508 -5.45 26.00 71.11
C ALA A 508 -6.55 25.74 72.16
N ASP A 509 -6.53 26.43 73.25
CA ASP A 509 -7.54 26.35 74.33
C ASP A 509 -8.92 26.80 73.79
N VAL A 510 -8.98 27.76 72.83
CA VAL A 510 -10.27 28.19 72.26
C VAL A 510 -10.89 27.06 71.42
N MET A 511 -10.09 26.25 70.75
CA MET A 511 -10.56 25.09 69.95
C MET A 511 -11.11 23.95 70.78
N THR A 512 -10.83 23.95 72.12
CA THR A 512 -11.20 22.92 73.06
C THR A 512 -11.97 23.48 74.24
N ALA A 513 -12.40 24.75 74.23
CA ALA A 513 -13.01 25.44 75.38
C ALA A 513 -14.41 24.95 75.73
N THR A 514 -15.20 24.49 74.81
CA THR A 514 -16.56 23.98 74.98
C THR A 514 -16.68 22.53 74.50
N ASP A 515 -17.63 21.77 74.94
CA ASP A 515 -17.87 20.39 74.44
C ASP A 515 -18.32 20.41 73.01
N GLU A 516 -18.98 21.45 72.50
CA GLU A 516 -19.33 21.65 71.09
C GLU A 516 -18.09 21.92 70.26
N ALA A 517 -17.13 22.74 70.77
CA ALA A 517 -15.88 22.98 70.08
C ALA A 517 -15.02 21.72 69.98
N LYS A 518 -14.94 20.91 71.01
CA LYS A 518 -14.25 19.62 71.02
C LYS A 518 -14.83 18.60 70.07
N ALA A 519 -16.16 18.56 69.99
CA ALA A 519 -16.86 17.69 69.01
C ALA A 519 -16.63 18.10 67.59
N ARG A 520 -16.49 19.41 67.31
CA ARG A 520 -16.28 19.95 65.96
C ARG A 520 -14.83 19.93 65.49
N PHE A 521 -13.90 20.37 66.38
CA PHE A 521 -12.46 20.43 66.09
C PHE A 521 -11.71 19.26 66.74
N ILE A 522 -11.54 18.22 66.01
CA ILE A 522 -10.92 16.97 66.45
C ILE A 522 -9.38 17.14 66.43
N HIS A 523 -8.78 17.00 67.63
CA HIS A 523 -7.32 17.07 67.75
C HIS A 523 -6.60 15.93 66.99
N ARG A 524 -5.58 16.28 66.31
CA ARG A 524 -4.78 15.31 65.50
C ARG A 524 -3.31 15.21 65.99
N GLN A 525 -2.67 16.32 66.25
CA GLN A 525 -1.24 16.32 66.60
C GLN A 525 -0.85 17.59 67.39
N THR A 526 -0.03 17.40 68.45
CA THR A 526 0.64 18.52 69.10
C THR A 526 2.08 18.66 68.63
N MET A 527 2.49 19.89 68.27
CA MET A 527 3.82 20.25 67.84
C MET A 527 4.43 21.31 68.79
N ALA A 528 5.75 21.49 68.74
CA ALA A 528 6.41 22.56 69.52
C ALA A 528 5.90 23.93 68.98
N GLY A 529 4.99 24.59 69.70
CA GLY A 529 4.45 25.92 69.41
C GLY A 529 3.15 25.94 68.56
N ALA A 530 2.57 24.80 68.19
CA ALA A 530 1.32 24.73 67.43
C ALA A 530 0.54 23.45 67.71
N MET A 531 -0.79 23.52 67.57
CA MET A 531 -1.68 22.35 67.64
C MET A 531 -2.42 22.19 66.27
N ARG A 532 -2.64 20.94 65.91
CA ARG A 532 -3.27 20.56 64.63
C ARG A 532 -4.60 19.86 64.92
N PHE A 533 -5.63 20.35 64.21
CA PHE A 533 -6.99 19.84 64.32
C PHE A 533 -7.52 19.48 62.94
N THR A 534 -8.56 18.66 62.92
CA THR A 534 -9.40 18.47 61.72
C THR A 534 -10.87 18.65 62.09
N THR A 535 -11.74 18.78 61.12
CA THR A 535 -13.17 18.71 61.31
C THR A 535 -13.74 17.64 60.37
N THR A 536 -14.92 17.14 60.64
CA THR A 536 -15.63 16.23 59.72
C THR A 536 -15.77 16.87 58.33
N GLU A 537 -16.16 18.19 58.32
CA GLU A 537 -16.34 18.97 57.08
C GLU A 537 -15.01 19.07 56.26
N LEU A 538 -13.88 19.27 56.97
CA LEU A 538 -12.57 19.35 56.31
C LEU A 538 -12.09 17.97 55.83
N ALA A 539 -12.33 16.90 56.60
CA ALA A 539 -12.00 15.54 56.18
C ALA A 539 -12.86 15.05 55.01
N ASP A 540 -14.16 15.38 54.97
CA ASP A 540 -15.03 15.07 53.84
C ASP A 540 -14.64 15.86 52.58
N LEU A 541 -14.28 17.16 52.76
CA LEU A 541 -13.79 17.98 51.66
C LEU A 541 -12.45 17.45 51.09
N GLU A 542 -11.54 17.02 51.97
CA GLU A 542 -10.28 16.37 51.59
C GLU A 542 -10.53 15.10 50.77
N SER A 543 -11.39 14.21 51.25
CA SER A 543 -11.78 12.99 50.56
C SER A 543 -12.36 13.29 49.17
N ARG A 544 -13.22 14.31 49.07
CA ARG A 544 -13.80 14.77 47.81
C ARG A 544 -12.75 15.33 46.84
N ILE A 545 -11.81 16.13 47.35
CA ILE A 545 -10.72 16.69 46.56
C ILE A 545 -9.77 15.57 46.08
N ALA A 546 -9.41 14.63 46.97
CA ALA A 546 -8.52 13.53 46.63
C ALA A 546 -9.12 12.61 45.52
N ASN A 547 -10.43 12.39 45.57
CA ASN A 547 -11.13 11.54 44.59
C ASN A 547 -11.57 12.30 43.34
N ALA A 548 -11.64 13.63 43.39
CA ALA A 548 -12.17 14.45 42.27
C ALA A 548 -11.40 14.23 40.96
N ALA A 549 -10.08 14.08 41.00
CA ALA A 549 -9.28 13.85 39.82
C ALA A 549 -9.59 12.50 39.15
N ALA A 550 -9.70 11.44 39.95
CA ALA A 550 -10.04 10.10 39.45
C ALA A 550 -11.48 10.05 38.94
N GLN A 551 -12.43 10.68 39.68
CA GLN A 551 -13.82 10.75 39.30
C GLN A 551 -14.00 11.54 37.99
N ALA A 552 -13.34 12.70 37.84
CA ALA A 552 -13.37 13.49 36.60
C ALA A 552 -12.88 12.69 35.42
N LEU A 553 -11.75 11.96 35.58
CA LEU A 553 -11.22 11.11 34.51
C LEU A 553 -12.17 9.98 34.14
N THR A 554 -12.80 9.32 35.13
CA THR A 554 -13.79 8.26 34.89
C THR A 554 -14.97 8.79 34.05
N MET A 555 -15.53 9.94 34.42
CA MET A 555 -16.66 10.56 33.72
C MET A 555 -16.26 10.96 32.31
N GLU A 556 -15.03 11.47 32.11
CA GLU A 556 -14.50 11.79 30.79
C GLU A 556 -14.33 10.53 29.92
N LEU A 557 -13.80 9.44 30.47
CA LEU A 557 -13.64 8.16 29.76
C LEU A 557 -15.00 7.57 29.37
N GLU A 558 -16.02 7.61 30.23
CA GLU A 558 -17.37 7.18 29.90
C GLU A 558 -17.98 8.01 28.76
N ALA A 559 -17.75 9.32 28.74
CA ALA A 559 -18.18 10.21 27.66
C ALA A 559 -17.42 9.89 26.36
N PHE A 560 -16.12 9.62 26.46
CA PHE A 560 -15.30 9.18 25.33
C PHE A 560 -15.87 7.92 24.68
N GLU A 561 -16.16 6.88 25.48
CA GLU A 561 -16.72 5.62 24.98
C GLU A 561 -18.11 5.81 24.31
N ARG A 562 -18.95 6.73 24.82
CA ARG A 562 -20.22 7.08 24.17
C ARG A 562 -19.99 7.73 22.80
N MET A 563 -19.05 8.68 22.71
CA MET A 563 -18.71 9.33 21.44
C MET A 563 -18.11 8.34 20.42
N VAL A 564 -17.22 7.45 20.85
CA VAL A 564 -16.64 6.41 20.01
C VAL A 564 -17.74 5.50 19.45
N ARG A 565 -18.66 5.03 20.28
CA ARG A 565 -19.80 4.21 19.82
C ARG A 565 -20.64 4.93 18.78
N ALA A 566 -20.94 6.21 18.98
CA ALA A 566 -21.70 7.00 18.01
C ALA A 566 -20.95 7.15 16.67
N VAL A 567 -19.62 7.37 16.70
CA VAL A 567 -18.79 7.45 15.48
C VAL A 567 -18.76 6.11 14.75
N VAL A 568 -18.50 5.01 15.47
CA VAL A 568 -18.40 3.66 14.88
C VAL A 568 -19.73 3.21 14.27
N GLN A 569 -20.86 3.60 14.85
CA GLN A 569 -22.18 3.32 14.30
C GLN A 569 -22.38 3.92 12.89
N HIS A 570 -21.69 5.00 12.56
CA HIS A 570 -21.75 5.66 11.26
C HIS A 570 -20.52 5.37 10.38
N ALA A 571 -19.80 4.28 10.64
CA ALA A 571 -18.55 3.94 9.97
C ALA A 571 -18.64 3.93 8.44
N GLU A 572 -19.70 3.34 7.87
CA GLU A 572 -19.88 3.25 6.42
C GLU A 572 -20.05 4.62 5.77
N ALA A 573 -20.90 5.47 6.35
CA ALA A 573 -21.10 6.84 5.83
C ALA A 573 -19.79 7.66 5.92
N ILE A 574 -19.04 7.53 7.02
CA ILE A 574 -17.75 8.23 7.19
C ILE A 574 -16.74 7.78 6.14
N LYS A 575 -16.66 6.46 5.84
CA LYS A 575 -15.77 5.93 4.79
C LYS A 575 -16.16 6.43 3.41
N ALA A 576 -17.45 6.39 3.07
CA ALA A 576 -17.96 6.91 1.79
C ALA A 576 -17.66 8.40 1.63
N GLY A 577 -17.94 9.22 2.65
CA GLY A 577 -17.61 10.64 2.64
C GLY A 577 -16.11 10.92 2.54
N ALA A 578 -15.27 10.11 3.17
CA ALA A 578 -13.82 10.25 3.06
C ALA A 578 -13.31 9.87 1.66
N LEU A 579 -13.91 8.87 1.00
CA LEU A 579 -13.61 8.53 -0.39
C LEU A 579 -14.06 9.66 -1.33
N ALA A 580 -15.23 10.25 -1.10
CA ALA A 580 -15.72 11.40 -1.86
C ALA A 580 -14.76 12.60 -1.76
N LEU A 581 -14.24 12.90 -0.56
CA LEU A 581 -13.22 13.95 -0.37
C LEU A 581 -11.92 13.62 -1.12
N ALA A 582 -11.50 12.35 -1.14
CA ALA A 582 -10.32 11.92 -1.89
C ALA A 582 -10.53 12.05 -3.42
N VAL A 583 -11.72 11.74 -3.94
CA VAL A 583 -12.10 11.93 -5.35
C VAL A 583 -12.02 13.41 -5.73
N ILE A 584 -12.58 14.29 -4.92
CA ILE A 584 -12.55 15.75 -5.15
C ILE A 584 -11.11 16.26 -5.10
N ASP A 585 -10.27 15.76 -4.17
CA ASP A 585 -8.86 16.14 -4.08
C ASP A 585 -8.07 15.68 -5.32
N VAL A 586 -8.28 14.46 -5.81
CA VAL A 586 -7.62 13.96 -7.03
C VAL A 586 -8.06 14.78 -8.24
N ALA A 587 -9.37 15.04 -8.42
CA ALA A 587 -9.88 15.83 -9.54
C ALA A 587 -9.30 17.26 -9.53
N SER A 588 -9.29 17.92 -8.37
CA SER A 588 -8.73 19.28 -8.22
C SER A 588 -7.20 19.30 -8.37
N SER A 589 -6.52 18.26 -7.91
CA SER A 589 -5.06 18.05 -8.09
C SER A 589 -4.68 17.95 -9.57
N LEU A 590 -5.42 17.13 -10.34
CA LEU A 590 -5.18 16.95 -11.77
C LEU A 590 -5.58 18.20 -12.58
N ALA A 591 -6.63 18.91 -12.17
CA ALA A 591 -7.01 20.20 -12.77
C ALA A 591 -5.93 21.27 -12.56
N TYR A 592 -5.43 21.37 -11.32
CA TYR A 592 -4.34 22.29 -10.98
C TYR A 592 -3.06 21.96 -11.77
N LEU A 593 -2.68 20.66 -11.84
CA LEU A 593 -1.52 20.20 -12.62
C LEU A 593 -1.68 20.53 -14.11
N ALA A 594 -2.88 20.29 -14.67
CA ALA A 594 -3.16 20.54 -16.09
C ALA A 594 -3.00 22.01 -16.44
N THR A 595 -3.46 22.91 -15.57
CA THR A 595 -3.28 24.36 -15.73
C THR A 595 -1.81 24.77 -15.55
N GLU A 596 -1.14 24.28 -14.50
CA GLU A 596 0.27 24.57 -14.19
C GLU A 596 1.21 24.15 -15.33
N GLN A 597 0.95 22.97 -15.94
CA GLN A 597 1.85 22.33 -16.91
C GLN A 597 1.34 22.45 -18.37
N ALA A 598 0.24 23.17 -18.60
CA ALA A 598 -0.40 23.30 -19.91
C ALA A 598 -0.65 21.93 -20.57
N TYR A 599 -1.40 21.07 -19.89
CA TYR A 599 -1.85 19.77 -20.39
C TYR A 599 -3.17 19.92 -21.14
N CYS A 600 -3.41 19.12 -22.16
CA CYS A 600 -4.66 19.09 -22.91
C CYS A 600 -5.57 17.93 -22.50
N ARG A 601 -6.87 18.10 -22.71
CA ARG A 601 -7.85 17.02 -22.56
C ARG A 601 -7.67 16.00 -23.68
N PRO A 602 -7.41 14.70 -23.38
CA PRO A 602 -7.36 13.65 -24.40
C PRO A 602 -8.79 13.25 -24.80
N ILE A 603 -8.95 12.83 -26.06
CA ILE A 603 -10.13 12.07 -26.51
C ILE A 603 -9.84 10.62 -26.19
N VAL A 604 -10.73 9.96 -25.44
CA VAL A 604 -10.59 8.54 -25.08
C VAL A 604 -11.84 7.78 -25.50
N ASP A 605 -11.67 6.75 -26.31
CA ASP A 605 -12.76 5.94 -26.86
C ASP A 605 -12.37 4.47 -27.04
N ALA A 606 -13.27 3.66 -27.61
CA ALA A 606 -13.04 2.25 -27.91
C ALA A 606 -12.35 1.99 -29.25
N SER A 607 -11.91 3.03 -29.97
CA SER A 607 -11.26 2.92 -31.29
C SER A 607 -9.84 2.34 -31.20
N MET A 608 -9.19 2.18 -32.34
CA MET A 608 -7.77 1.84 -32.46
C MET A 608 -6.89 3.06 -32.69
N THR A 609 -7.43 4.26 -32.54
CA THR A 609 -6.69 5.51 -32.68
C THR A 609 -5.62 5.64 -31.60
N PHE A 610 -4.45 6.07 -31.99
CA PHE A 610 -3.38 6.46 -31.07
C PHE A 610 -2.60 7.60 -31.72
N ALA A 611 -3.12 8.80 -31.60
CA ALA A 611 -2.58 9.99 -32.24
C ALA A 611 -2.28 11.06 -31.18
N ILE A 612 -1.01 11.39 -31.05
CA ILE A 612 -0.50 12.41 -30.10
C ILE A 612 0.20 13.49 -30.91
N LYS A 613 -0.23 14.73 -30.73
CA LYS A 613 0.39 15.90 -31.33
C LYS A 613 1.09 16.73 -30.25
N GLY A 614 2.34 17.08 -30.47
CA GLY A 614 3.11 17.88 -29.53
C GLY A 614 3.28 17.23 -28.15
N GLY A 615 3.48 15.91 -28.10
CA GLY A 615 3.65 15.15 -26.87
C GLY A 615 4.94 15.50 -26.15
N ARG A 616 4.90 15.55 -24.81
CA ARG A 616 6.02 15.88 -23.92
C ARG A 616 6.14 14.84 -22.81
N HIS A 617 7.35 14.65 -22.31
CA HIS A 617 7.57 13.70 -21.22
C HIS A 617 7.32 14.38 -19.85
N PRO A 618 6.30 13.96 -19.07
CA PRO A 618 5.84 14.70 -17.89
C PRO A 618 6.91 14.89 -16.81
N VAL A 619 7.78 13.89 -16.62
CA VAL A 619 8.84 13.93 -15.61
C VAL A 619 10.05 14.74 -16.09
N VAL A 620 10.52 14.46 -17.31
CA VAL A 620 11.71 15.12 -17.87
C VAL A 620 11.47 16.61 -18.10
N GLU A 621 10.30 17.00 -18.62
CA GLU A 621 9.91 18.40 -18.80
C GLU A 621 9.95 19.17 -17.48
N GLN A 622 9.37 18.63 -16.41
CA GLN A 622 9.38 19.28 -15.10
C GLN A 622 10.80 19.34 -14.50
N ALA A 623 11.63 18.31 -14.73
CA ALA A 623 13.02 18.33 -14.29
C ALA A 623 13.84 19.41 -15.01
N LEU A 624 13.68 19.55 -16.33
CA LEU A 624 14.34 20.61 -17.12
C LEU A 624 13.93 22.02 -16.65
N ARG A 625 12.64 22.22 -16.36
CA ARG A 625 12.15 23.51 -15.82
C ARG A 625 12.75 23.82 -14.45
N ARG A 626 12.84 22.85 -13.55
CA ARG A 626 13.48 23.04 -12.22
C ARG A 626 14.96 23.38 -12.31
N GLN A 627 15.66 22.80 -13.28
CA GLN A 627 17.08 23.03 -13.53
C GLN A 627 17.37 24.29 -14.36
N SER A 628 16.32 25.02 -14.80
CA SER A 628 16.43 26.13 -15.74
C SER A 628 17.19 25.75 -17.02
N ALA A 629 17.15 24.48 -17.41
CA ALA A 629 17.61 23.98 -18.68
C ALA A 629 16.63 24.38 -19.79
N GLY A 630 17.01 24.29 -21.04
CA GLY A 630 16.16 24.70 -22.17
C GLY A 630 14.78 24.00 -22.18
N PRO A 631 13.84 24.46 -23.03
CA PRO A 631 12.49 23.87 -23.09
C PRO A 631 12.58 22.43 -23.62
N PHE A 632 11.62 21.58 -23.16
CA PHE A 632 11.45 20.23 -23.69
C PHE A 632 10.98 20.30 -25.16
N ILE A 633 11.55 19.50 -26.03
CA ILE A 633 11.17 19.44 -27.46
C ILE A 633 10.01 18.44 -27.59
N ALA A 634 8.85 18.98 -27.99
CA ALA A 634 7.63 18.21 -28.15
C ALA A 634 7.68 17.37 -29.45
N ASN A 635 7.08 16.16 -29.41
CA ASN A 635 7.11 15.23 -30.52
C ASN A 635 5.72 14.67 -30.83
N ASN A 636 5.45 14.40 -32.13
CA ASN A 636 4.23 13.75 -32.57
C ASN A 636 4.41 12.22 -32.60
N CYS A 637 3.31 11.50 -32.38
CA CYS A 637 3.27 10.05 -32.53
C CYS A 637 1.90 9.64 -33.06
N ASP A 638 1.84 8.87 -34.16
CA ASP A 638 0.59 8.33 -34.70
C ASP A 638 0.73 6.84 -34.97
N LEU A 639 0.13 6.02 -34.11
CA LEU A 639 0.06 4.57 -34.23
C LEU A 639 -1.37 4.10 -34.55
N SER A 640 -2.19 5.00 -35.09
CA SER A 640 -3.56 4.70 -35.47
C SER A 640 -3.61 3.66 -36.57
N ALA A 641 -4.75 2.99 -36.71
CA ALA A 641 -4.96 2.02 -37.78
C ALA A 641 -4.81 2.64 -39.14
N VAL A 642 -3.97 2.04 -40.00
CA VAL A 642 -3.69 2.52 -41.33
C VAL A 642 -4.91 2.32 -42.25
N ASN A 643 -5.30 3.35 -43.00
CA ASN A 643 -6.40 3.33 -43.99
C ASN A 643 -7.77 2.87 -43.40
N GLY A 644 -8.09 3.19 -42.15
CA GLY A 644 -9.34 2.77 -41.52
C GLY A 644 -9.40 1.27 -41.19
N GLY A 645 -8.27 0.60 -41.19
CA GLY A 645 -8.13 -0.80 -40.76
C GLY A 645 -8.43 -1.01 -39.25
N LYS A 646 -8.46 -2.27 -38.86
CA LYS A 646 -8.73 -2.67 -37.47
C LYS A 646 -7.46 -2.84 -36.62
N ASN A 647 -6.27 -2.81 -37.20
CA ASN A 647 -5.00 -3.13 -36.57
C ASN A 647 -4.13 -1.89 -36.39
N GLY A 648 -3.42 -1.78 -35.29
CA GLY A 648 -2.52 -0.66 -35.00
C GLY A 648 -1.30 -0.58 -35.90
N ALA A 649 -0.69 0.58 -36.00
CA ALA A 649 0.57 0.77 -36.70
C ALA A 649 1.78 0.54 -35.79
N ILE A 650 2.91 0.22 -36.39
CA ILE A 650 4.21 0.07 -35.72
C ILE A 650 5.18 1.10 -36.28
N TRP A 651 5.86 1.85 -35.44
CA TRP A 651 6.98 2.70 -35.84
C TRP A 651 8.29 2.03 -35.49
N LEU A 652 9.18 1.94 -36.49
CA LEU A 652 10.57 1.55 -36.31
C LEU A 652 11.41 2.82 -36.16
N LEU A 653 11.91 3.05 -34.95
CA LEU A 653 12.63 4.27 -34.57
C LEU A 653 14.14 4.03 -34.61
N THR A 654 14.84 4.75 -35.49
CA THR A 654 16.31 4.72 -35.64
C THR A 654 16.95 6.01 -35.12
N GLY A 655 18.26 6.05 -35.05
CA GLY A 655 19.06 7.22 -34.62
C GLY A 655 19.83 6.99 -33.33
N PRO A 656 20.62 7.98 -32.88
CA PRO A 656 21.50 7.85 -31.71
C PRO A 656 20.70 7.81 -30.37
N ASN A 657 21.19 7.07 -29.38
CA ASN A 657 20.56 6.97 -28.06
C ASN A 657 20.49 8.34 -27.36
N MET A 658 21.54 9.13 -27.47
CA MET A 658 21.57 10.50 -26.93
C MET A 658 20.59 11.47 -27.62
N GLY A 659 20.00 11.09 -28.74
CA GLY A 659 18.95 11.84 -29.42
C GLY A 659 17.62 11.87 -28.67
N GLY A 660 17.42 11.04 -27.65
CA GLY A 660 16.19 10.99 -26.84
C GLY A 660 15.21 9.88 -27.22
N LYS A 661 15.65 8.82 -27.92
CA LYS A 661 14.80 7.67 -28.31
C LYS A 661 14.01 7.11 -27.11
N SER A 662 14.72 6.69 -26.06
CA SER A 662 14.08 6.07 -24.89
C SER A 662 13.13 7.04 -24.17
N THR A 663 13.44 8.35 -24.16
CA THR A 663 12.54 9.39 -23.62
C THR A 663 11.26 9.49 -24.44
N PHE A 664 11.37 9.49 -25.77
CA PHE A 664 10.20 9.50 -26.66
C PHE A 664 9.34 8.24 -26.50
N LEU A 665 9.96 7.07 -26.37
CA LEU A 665 9.25 5.80 -26.15
C LEU A 665 8.45 5.85 -24.86
N ARG A 666 9.10 6.19 -23.74
CA ARG A 666 8.46 6.30 -22.42
C ARG A 666 7.37 7.37 -22.40
N GLN A 667 7.59 8.52 -23.03
CA GLN A 667 6.62 9.60 -23.16
C GLN A 667 5.26 9.11 -23.65
N ASN A 668 5.23 8.32 -24.73
CA ASN A 668 3.99 7.84 -25.32
C ASN A 668 3.27 6.82 -24.42
N ALA A 669 4.01 5.94 -23.74
CA ALA A 669 3.46 5.06 -22.72
C ALA A 669 2.83 5.83 -21.55
N LEU A 670 3.54 6.84 -21.03
CA LEU A 670 3.07 7.65 -19.91
C LEU A 670 1.83 8.46 -20.28
N ILE A 671 1.76 9.01 -21.52
CA ILE A 671 0.57 9.72 -22.01
C ILE A 671 -0.63 8.77 -22.08
N ALA A 672 -0.47 7.52 -22.54
CA ALA A 672 -1.54 6.54 -22.54
C ALA A 672 -2.04 6.22 -21.11
N ILE A 673 -1.13 6.02 -20.16
CA ILE A 673 -1.47 5.80 -18.75
C ILE A 673 -2.23 7.00 -18.17
N LEU A 674 -1.75 8.22 -18.42
CA LEU A 674 -2.38 9.46 -17.95
C LEU A 674 -3.80 9.59 -18.49
N ALA A 675 -4.01 9.35 -19.78
CA ALA A 675 -5.33 9.37 -20.38
C ALA A 675 -6.28 8.35 -19.70
N GLN A 676 -5.79 7.13 -19.44
CA GLN A 676 -6.62 6.05 -18.86
C GLN A 676 -6.83 6.15 -17.34
N ILE A 677 -6.08 6.99 -16.62
CA ILE A 677 -6.43 7.34 -15.23
C ILE A 677 -7.48 8.46 -15.14
N GLY A 678 -7.84 9.08 -16.26
CA GLY A 678 -8.73 10.24 -16.33
C GLY A 678 -8.02 11.57 -16.08
N SER A 679 -6.75 11.68 -16.46
CA SER A 679 -5.95 12.91 -16.40
C SER A 679 -5.85 13.59 -17.77
N PHE A 680 -5.74 14.90 -17.78
CA PHE A 680 -5.20 15.63 -18.91
C PHE A 680 -3.75 15.22 -19.16
N VAL A 681 -3.29 15.34 -20.40
CA VAL A 681 -2.00 14.79 -20.87
C VAL A 681 -1.05 15.90 -21.38
N PRO A 682 0.27 15.71 -21.23
CA PRO A 682 1.27 16.66 -21.70
C PRO A 682 1.41 16.64 -23.22
N ALA A 683 0.44 17.20 -23.92
CA ALA A 683 0.41 17.27 -25.38
C ALA A 683 -0.36 18.52 -25.82
N GLU A 684 -0.27 18.88 -27.14
CA GLU A 684 -1.17 19.85 -27.76
C GLU A 684 -2.54 19.26 -28.06
N ALA A 685 -2.57 18.00 -28.49
CA ALA A 685 -3.79 17.21 -28.67
C ALA A 685 -3.45 15.71 -28.59
N ALA A 686 -4.40 14.92 -28.08
CA ALA A 686 -4.25 13.48 -28.02
C ALA A 686 -5.60 12.79 -28.25
N HIS A 687 -5.60 11.73 -29.09
CA HIS A 687 -6.73 10.84 -29.28
C HIS A 687 -6.26 9.41 -29.06
N ILE A 688 -6.74 8.76 -28.02
CA ILE A 688 -6.24 7.47 -27.56
C ILE A 688 -7.40 6.50 -27.43
N GLY A 689 -7.50 5.57 -28.38
CA GLY A 689 -8.32 4.38 -28.24
C GLY A 689 -7.75 3.51 -27.11
N VAL A 690 -8.60 3.12 -26.16
CA VAL A 690 -8.22 2.41 -24.95
C VAL A 690 -7.23 1.27 -25.21
N VAL A 691 -6.17 1.22 -24.43
CA VAL A 691 -5.16 0.17 -24.38
C VAL A 691 -5.55 -0.84 -23.33
N ASP A 692 -5.55 -2.12 -23.65
CA ASP A 692 -5.86 -3.21 -22.70
C ASP A 692 -4.62 -3.73 -21.96
N ARG A 693 -3.45 -3.71 -22.67
CA ARG A 693 -2.17 -4.13 -22.11
C ARG A 693 -1.06 -3.20 -22.56
N LEU A 694 -0.21 -2.82 -21.64
CA LEU A 694 0.98 -2.00 -21.91
C LEU A 694 2.22 -2.79 -21.57
N PHE A 695 3.11 -2.92 -22.55
CA PHE A 695 4.41 -3.55 -22.39
C PHE A 695 5.52 -2.57 -22.78
N SER A 696 6.54 -2.46 -21.93
CA SER A 696 7.69 -1.62 -22.19
C SER A 696 8.98 -2.34 -21.81
N ARG A 697 9.84 -2.51 -22.79
CA ARG A 697 11.21 -2.97 -22.60
C ARG A 697 12.16 -1.84 -23.02
N VAL A 698 12.51 -0.97 -22.05
CA VAL A 698 13.37 0.19 -22.26
C VAL A 698 14.47 0.19 -21.20
N GLY A 699 15.72 0.08 -21.63
CA GLY A 699 16.89 0.04 -20.76
C GLY A 699 17.22 -1.37 -20.24
N ALA A 700 18.51 -1.64 -20.00
CA ALA A 700 18.97 -2.86 -19.36
C ALA A 700 19.12 -2.61 -17.86
N SER A 701 18.37 -3.29 -17.01
CA SER A 701 18.74 -3.48 -15.62
C SER A 701 19.57 -4.74 -15.49
N ASP A 702 20.81 -4.62 -15.04
CA ASP A 702 21.65 -5.77 -14.71
C ASP A 702 21.09 -6.44 -13.47
N ASP A 703 20.49 -7.62 -13.63
CA ASP A 703 20.08 -8.46 -12.49
C ASP A 703 21.23 -9.42 -12.09
N LEU A 704 22.37 -8.82 -11.76
CA LEU A 704 23.58 -9.54 -11.28
C LEU A 704 23.28 -10.35 -10.01
N ALA A 705 22.30 -9.95 -9.22
CA ALA A 705 21.92 -10.60 -7.96
C ALA A 705 21.35 -12.02 -8.19
N ARG A 706 20.78 -12.30 -9.37
CA ARG A 706 20.20 -13.60 -9.72
C ARG A 706 21.07 -14.44 -10.66
N GLY A 707 22.26 -13.95 -11.01
CA GLY A 707 23.21 -14.68 -11.88
C GLY A 707 22.68 -14.93 -13.29
N ARG A 708 21.66 -14.19 -13.77
CA ARG A 708 21.14 -14.29 -15.13
C ARG A 708 21.89 -13.31 -16.03
N SER A 709 22.28 -13.77 -17.23
CA SER A 709 22.80 -12.89 -18.26
C SER A 709 21.75 -11.84 -18.64
N THR A 710 22.18 -10.58 -18.86
CA THR A 710 21.33 -9.49 -19.37
C THR A 710 20.55 -9.89 -20.63
N PHE A 711 21.16 -10.65 -21.52
CA PHE A 711 20.51 -11.19 -22.71
C PHE A 711 19.39 -12.19 -22.37
N MET A 712 19.58 -13.07 -21.38
CA MET A 712 18.53 -14.01 -20.98
C MET A 712 17.32 -13.30 -20.37
N VAL A 713 17.55 -12.26 -19.54
CA VAL A 713 16.46 -11.42 -19.00
C VAL A 713 15.70 -10.74 -20.13
N GLU A 714 16.42 -10.16 -21.09
CA GLU A 714 15.84 -9.53 -22.28
C GLU A 714 14.96 -10.51 -23.08
N MET A 715 15.42 -11.73 -23.29
CA MET A 715 14.67 -12.74 -24.04
C MET A 715 13.42 -13.21 -23.30
N VAL A 716 13.48 -13.37 -21.98
CA VAL A 716 12.32 -13.73 -21.15
C VAL A 716 11.25 -12.64 -21.18
N GLU A 717 11.63 -11.36 -21.04
CA GLU A 717 10.72 -10.24 -21.14
C GLU A 717 10.12 -10.13 -22.56
N THR A 718 10.93 -10.23 -23.61
CA THR A 718 10.47 -10.21 -24.98
C THR A 718 9.51 -11.36 -25.29
N ALA A 719 9.80 -12.58 -24.80
CA ALA A 719 8.91 -13.72 -24.94
C ALA A 719 7.55 -13.48 -24.24
N ALA A 720 7.57 -12.91 -23.03
CA ALA A 720 6.34 -12.57 -22.31
C ALA A 720 5.49 -11.56 -23.11
N ILE A 721 6.10 -10.55 -23.70
CA ILE A 721 5.45 -9.54 -24.54
C ILE A 721 4.81 -10.19 -25.78
N LEU A 722 5.60 -10.92 -26.56
CA LEU A 722 5.12 -11.53 -27.81
C LEU A 722 3.98 -12.54 -27.58
N ASN A 723 4.01 -13.27 -26.47
CA ASN A 723 2.97 -14.24 -26.12
C ASN A 723 1.70 -13.62 -25.55
N GLN A 724 1.79 -12.45 -24.92
CA GLN A 724 0.65 -11.86 -24.20
C GLN A 724 0.03 -10.64 -24.85
N ALA A 725 0.74 -9.97 -25.80
CA ALA A 725 0.20 -8.79 -26.47
C ALA A 725 -1.00 -9.14 -27.36
N THR A 726 -2.06 -8.33 -27.26
CA THR A 726 -3.29 -8.39 -28.05
C THR A 726 -3.27 -7.35 -29.15
N ASP A 727 -4.28 -7.33 -30.00
CA ASP A 727 -4.46 -6.30 -31.03
C ASP A 727 -4.68 -4.88 -30.44
N ARG A 728 -5.17 -4.79 -29.20
CA ARG A 728 -5.38 -3.50 -28.50
C ARG A 728 -4.22 -3.07 -27.63
N SER A 729 -3.17 -3.87 -27.55
CA SER A 729 -2.00 -3.57 -26.72
C SER A 729 -1.17 -2.42 -27.31
N LEU A 730 -0.43 -1.75 -26.42
CA LEU A 730 0.67 -0.85 -26.78
C LEU A 730 1.99 -1.52 -26.35
N VAL A 731 2.86 -1.77 -27.33
CA VAL A 731 4.14 -2.45 -27.12
C VAL A 731 5.29 -1.49 -27.42
N ILE A 732 6.20 -1.35 -26.47
CA ILE A 732 7.37 -0.47 -26.60
C ILE A 732 8.63 -1.30 -26.37
N LEU A 733 9.45 -1.41 -27.42
CA LEU A 733 10.70 -2.18 -27.38
C LEU A 733 11.88 -1.29 -27.76
N ASP A 734 12.90 -1.32 -26.93
CA ASP A 734 14.13 -0.53 -27.13
C ASP A 734 15.34 -1.46 -27.23
N GLU A 735 16.00 -1.44 -28.40
CA GLU A 735 17.27 -2.12 -28.69
C GLU A 735 17.29 -3.63 -28.40
N ILE A 736 16.29 -4.35 -28.87
CA ILE A 736 16.21 -5.81 -28.75
C ILE A 736 17.35 -6.48 -29.54
N GLY A 737 18.01 -7.48 -28.92
CA GLY A 737 19.12 -8.26 -29.51
C GLY A 737 20.50 -7.67 -29.26
N ARG A 738 20.64 -6.67 -28.37
CA ARG A 738 21.93 -6.03 -28.07
C ARG A 738 22.92 -6.91 -27.30
N GLY A 739 22.43 -7.88 -26.55
CA GLY A 739 23.22 -8.72 -25.64
C GLY A 739 23.90 -9.95 -26.28
N THR A 740 23.85 -10.09 -27.63
CA THR A 740 24.39 -11.24 -28.38
C THR A 740 25.20 -10.83 -29.61
N ALA A 741 25.65 -11.79 -30.38
CA ALA A 741 26.35 -11.50 -31.65
C ALA A 741 25.41 -10.72 -32.60
N THR A 742 25.99 -9.83 -33.44
CA THR A 742 25.24 -8.86 -34.24
C THR A 742 24.20 -9.54 -35.13
N PHE A 743 24.56 -10.61 -35.83
CA PHE A 743 23.62 -11.32 -36.73
C PHE A 743 22.52 -12.07 -35.96
N ASP A 744 22.82 -12.66 -34.78
CA ASP A 744 21.80 -13.31 -33.94
C ASP A 744 20.81 -12.26 -33.40
N GLY A 745 21.32 -11.13 -32.91
CA GLY A 745 20.51 -10.03 -32.40
C GLY A 745 19.63 -9.43 -33.50
N LEU A 746 20.16 -9.19 -34.70
CA LEU A 746 19.41 -8.73 -35.86
C LEU A 746 18.30 -9.71 -36.26
N SER A 747 18.59 -11.01 -36.30
CA SER A 747 17.63 -12.06 -36.66
C SER A 747 16.48 -12.13 -35.68
N ILE A 748 16.76 -12.03 -34.35
CA ILE A 748 15.74 -12.02 -33.31
C ILE A 748 14.88 -10.75 -33.41
N ALA A 749 15.51 -9.57 -33.57
CA ALA A 749 14.80 -8.30 -33.70
C ALA A 749 13.89 -8.29 -34.93
N TRP A 750 14.38 -8.83 -36.05
CA TRP A 750 13.62 -8.99 -37.29
C TRP A 750 12.35 -9.84 -37.07
N ALA A 751 12.53 -11.04 -36.53
CA ALA A 751 11.44 -11.96 -36.28
C ALA A 751 10.43 -11.38 -35.23
N ALA A 752 10.91 -10.63 -34.24
CA ALA A 752 10.04 -9.97 -33.26
C ALA A 752 9.16 -8.89 -33.91
N VAL A 753 9.70 -8.06 -34.82
CA VAL A 753 8.93 -7.05 -35.55
C VAL A 753 7.87 -7.72 -36.43
N GLU A 754 8.23 -8.78 -37.16
CA GLU A 754 7.28 -9.54 -38.00
C GLU A 754 6.17 -10.15 -37.14
N HIS A 755 6.49 -10.74 -35.96
CA HIS A 755 5.52 -11.31 -35.08
C HIS A 755 4.55 -10.26 -34.50
N LEU A 756 5.05 -9.10 -34.08
CA LEU A 756 4.21 -7.99 -33.63
C LEU A 756 3.28 -7.50 -34.74
N HIS A 757 3.76 -7.47 -35.98
CA HIS A 757 2.97 -7.05 -37.09
C HIS A 757 1.92 -8.08 -37.54
N GLU A 758 2.31 -9.35 -37.75
CA GLU A 758 1.42 -10.36 -38.34
C GLU A 758 0.54 -11.08 -37.32
N VAL A 759 1.06 -11.37 -36.10
CA VAL A 759 0.39 -12.16 -35.10
C VAL A 759 -0.33 -11.28 -34.05
N ASN A 760 0.41 -10.44 -33.33
CA ASN A 760 -0.17 -9.60 -32.27
C ASN A 760 -1.01 -8.45 -32.86
N ARG A 761 -0.62 -7.88 -34.00
CA ARG A 761 -1.33 -6.80 -34.70
C ARG A 761 -1.56 -5.55 -33.86
N CYS A 762 -0.74 -5.36 -32.84
CA CYS A 762 -0.82 -4.30 -31.84
C CYS A 762 -0.27 -2.96 -32.37
N ARG A 763 -0.47 -1.92 -31.55
CA ARG A 763 0.24 -0.63 -31.69
C ARG A 763 1.65 -0.79 -31.15
N GLY A 764 2.67 -0.35 -31.87
CA GLY A 764 4.04 -0.58 -31.49
C GLY A 764 5.01 0.57 -31.74
N LEU A 765 5.94 0.75 -30.81
CA LEU A 765 7.14 1.58 -30.97
C LEU A 765 8.36 0.67 -30.78
N PHE A 766 9.13 0.51 -31.82
CA PHE A 766 10.31 -0.36 -31.84
C PHE A 766 11.56 0.48 -32.13
N ALA A 767 12.35 0.78 -31.14
CA ALA A 767 13.63 1.46 -31.33
C ALA A 767 14.75 0.45 -31.55
N THR A 768 15.62 0.76 -32.49
CA THR A 768 16.71 -0.13 -32.88
C THR A 768 17.94 0.64 -33.33
N HIS A 769 19.08 0.01 -33.19
CA HIS A 769 20.35 0.42 -33.80
C HIS A 769 20.67 -0.37 -35.08
N PHE A 770 19.86 -1.39 -35.41
CA PHE A 770 19.99 -2.16 -36.64
C PHE A 770 19.32 -1.40 -37.82
N HIS A 771 20.10 -0.80 -38.71
CA HIS A 771 19.59 -0.07 -39.86
C HIS A 771 18.94 -1.01 -40.88
N GLU A 772 19.34 -2.27 -40.91
CA GLU A 772 18.84 -3.30 -41.81
C GLU A 772 17.34 -3.57 -41.61
N LEU A 773 16.82 -3.37 -40.40
CA LEU A 773 15.39 -3.52 -40.12
C LEU A 773 14.52 -2.51 -40.86
N THR A 774 15.05 -1.38 -41.29
CA THR A 774 14.27 -0.31 -41.92
C THR A 774 13.65 -0.76 -43.26
N VAL A 775 14.23 -1.76 -43.87
CA VAL A 775 13.74 -2.35 -45.13
C VAL A 775 12.40 -3.09 -44.92
N LEU A 776 12.11 -3.55 -43.71
CA LEU A 776 10.83 -4.20 -43.40
C LEU A 776 9.63 -3.29 -43.70
N SER A 777 9.78 -1.97 -43.66
CA SER A 777 8.71 -1.04 -44.03
C SER A 777 8.21 -1.16 -45.47
N GLU A 778 9.01 -1.71 -46.36
CA GLU A 778 8.62 -1.95 -47.75
C GLU A 778 7.68 -3.19 -47.88
N LYS A 779 7.81 -4.14 -46.98
CA LYS A 779 7.05 -5.40 -46.97
C LYS A 779 5.86 -5.39 -46.00
N LEU A 780 6.00 -4.72 -44.86
CA LEU A 780 5.03 -4.69 -43.77
C LEU A 780 4.18 -3.40 -43.83
N GLY A 781 3.02 -3.45 -44.43
CA GLY A 781 2.19 -2.27 -44.74
C GLY A 781 1.71 -1.42 -43.56
N ARG A 782 1.89 -1.89 -42.32
CA ARG A 782 1.58 -1.16 -41.07
C ARG A 782 2.86 -0.75 -40.30
N LEU A 783 4.05 -0.96 -40.89
CA LEU A 783 5.33 -0.55 -40.34
C LEU A 783 5.80 0.73 -41.04
N SER A 784 6.12 1.75 -40.26
CA SER A 784 6.67 3.01 -40.74
C SER A 784 8.01 3.30 -40.10
N ASN A 785 8.98 3.78 -40.89
CA ASN A 785 10.27 4.22 -40.37
C ASN A 785 10.18 5.64 -39.81
N ALA A 786 10.77 5.85 -38.63
CA ALA A 786 10.96 7.13 -37.98
C ALA A 786 12.41 7.28 -37.49
N THR A 787 12.89 8.49 -37.39
CA THR A 787 14.26 8.75 -36.96
C THR A 787 14.35 9.95 -36.03
N MET A 788 15.33 9.91 -35.10
CA MET A 788 15.71 11.08 -34.31
C MET A 788 16.50 12.05 -35.21
N ARG A 789 16.01 13.28 -35.36
CA ARG A 789 16.65 14.30 -36.19
C ARG A 789 17.96 14.80 -35.56
N VAL A 790 18.96 14.91 -36.38
CA VAL A 790 20.28 15.38 -36.05
C VAL A 790 20.67 16.48 -37.02
N LYS A 791 21.33 17.51 -36.56
CA LYS A 791 21.91 18.57 -37.40
C LYS A 791 23.43 18.54 -37.27
N GLU A 792 24.11 18.45 -38.41
CA GLU A 792 25.55 18.62 -38.45
C GLU A 792 25.89 20.10 -38.66
N TRP A 793 26.77 20.64 -37.80
CA TRP A 793 27.23 22.00 -37.86
C TRP A 793 28.72 22.06 -37.56
N GLU A 794 29.54 22.54 -38.51
CA GLU A 794 31.00 22.67 -38.41
C GLU A 794 31.73 21.39 -37.98
N GLY A 795 31.21 20.23 -38.38
CA GLY A 795 31.76 18.93 -37.99
C GLY A 795 31.32 18.42 -36.61
N ASP A 796 30.48 19.18 -35.92
CA ASP A 796 29.81 18.78 -34.65
C ASP A 796 28.37 18.33 -34.91
N VAL A 797 27.88 17.41 -34.06
CA VAL A 797 26.54 16.87 -34.14
C VAL A 797 25.68 17.49 -33.04
N ILE A 798 24.61 18.15 -33.47
CA ILE A 798 23.58 18.72 -32.56
C ILE A 798 22.38 17.81 -32.61
N PHE A 799 22.01 17.22 -31.48
CA PHE A 799 20.79 16.45 -31.32
C PHE A 799 19.61 17.41 -31.20
N LEU A 800 18.65 17.31 -32.12
CA LEU A 800 17.50 18.20 -32.14
C LEU A 800 16.40 17.67 -31.21
N HIS A 801 16.50 16.43 -30.68
CA HIS A 801 15.50 15.74 -29.90
C HIS A 801 14.12 15.68 -30.57
N GLU A 802 14.08 15.78 -31.88
CA GLU A 802 12.89 15.79 -32.72
C GLU A 802 12.79 14.47 -33.51
N VAL A 803 11.60 13.85 -33.50
CA VAL A 803 11.30 12.65 -34.28
C VAL A 803 10.72 13.06 -35.63
N GLY A 804 11.26 12.52 -36.70
CA GLY A 804 10.78 12.76 -38.07
C GLY A 804 10.59 11.45 -38.85
N PRO A 805 9.83 11.49 -39.96
CA PRO A 805 9.66 10.33 -40.83
C PRO A 805 10.97 9.97 -41.53
N GLY A 806 11.16 8.70 -41.85
CA GLY A 806 12.31 8.17 -42.58
C GLY A 806 13.28 7.41 -41.68
N ALA A 807 14.34 6.86 -42.27
CA ALA A 807 15.41 6.15 -41.59
C ALA A 807 16.62 7.07 -41.37
N ALA A 808 17.45 6.81 -40.38
CA ALA A 808 18.71 7.52 -40.18
C ALA A 808 19.72 7.12 -41.29
N ASP A 809 20.33 8.09 -41.92
CA ASP A 809 21.26 7.85 -43.04
C ASP A 809 22.63 7.33 -42.60
N ARG A 810 23.01 7.53 -41.32
CA ARG A 810 24.34 7.20 -40.76
C ARG A 810 24.29 6.89 -39.28
N SER A 811 25.29 6.13 -38.80
CA SER A 811 25.52 5.96 -37.35
C SER A 811 26.32 7.16 -36.79
N TYR A 812 25.95 7.67 -35.63
CA TYR A 812 26.59 8.81 -34.98
C TYR A 812 27.46 8.40 -33.79
N GLY A 813 27.77 7.11 -33.60
CA GLY A 813 28.53 6.60 -32.47
C GLY A 813 29.90 7.23 -32.26
N ILE A 814 30.64 7.50 -33.37
CA ILE A 814 31.97 8.12 -33.29
C ILE A 814 31.88 9.58 -32.86
N GLN A 815 30.86 10.33 -33.28
CA GLN A 815 30.64 11.71 -32.88
C GLN A 815 30.26 11.75 -31.38
N VAL A 816 29.43 10.82 -30.89
CA VAL A 816 29.11 10.68 -29.49
C VAL A 816 30.36 10.36 -28.67
N ALA A 817 31.21 9.44 -29.13
CA ALA A 817 32.49 9.11 -28.50
C ALA A 817 33.40 10.35 -28.34
N ARG A 818 33.42 11.21 -29.35
CA ARG A 818 34.16 12.49 -29.28
C ARG A 818 33.57 13.45 -28.26
N LEU A 819 32.24 13.60 -28.24
CA LEU A 819 31.54 14.40 -27.22
C LEU A 819 31.75 13.88 -25.79
N ALA A 820 31.90 12.57 -25.63
CA ALA A 820 32.21 11.93 -24.35
C ALA A 820 33.68 12.09 -23.92
N GLY A 821 34.52 12.74 -24.73
CA GLY A 821 35.93 13.04 -24.42
C GLY A 821 36.91 11.93 -24.74
N LEU A 822 36.57 10.98 -25.63
CA LEU A 822 37.58 10.02 -26.13
C LEU A 822 38.76 10.74 -26.78
N PRO A 823 40.00 10.22 -26.63
CA PRO A 823 41.20 10.82 -27.28
C PRO A 823 41.04 10.99 -28.78
N ALA A 824 41.44 12.11 -29.32
CA ALA A 824 41.29 12.46 -30.73
C ALA A 824 41.85 11.37 -31.67
N SER A 825 43.02 10.77 -31.31
CA SER A 825 43.62 9.68 -32.09
C SER A 825 42.75 8.42 -32.17
N VAL A 826 41.98 8.09 -31.08
CA VAL A 826 41.05 6.97 -31.09
C VAL A 826 39.85 7.27 -31.97
N VAL A 827 39.31 8.49 -31.91
CA VAL A 827 38.17 8.95 -32.71
C VAL A 827 38.53 8.94 -34.20
N GLU A 828 39.74 9.41 -34.56
CA GLU A 828 40.20 9.43 -35.93
C GLU A 828 40.40 8.01 -36.50
N ARG A 829 41.01 7.13 -35.69
CA ARG A 829 41.14 5.72 -36.05
C ARG A 829 39.80 5.00 -36.20
N ALA A 830 38.86 5.29 -35.34
CA ALA A 830 37.51 4.74 -35.42
C ALA A 830 36.81 5.16 -36.73
N ARG A 831 36.97 6.40 -37.17
CA ARG A 831 36.44 6.87 -38.46
C ARG A 831 37.04 6.10 -39.65
N GLU A 832 38.38 5.91 -39.67
CA GLU A 832 39.04 5.14 -40.75
C GLU A 832 38.52 3.71 -40.81
N VAL A 833 38.33 3.07 -39.63
CA VAL A 833 37.80 1.70 -39.55
C VAL A 833 36.34 1.65 -40.01
N LEU A 834 35.51 2.60 -39.56
CA LEU A 834 34.08 2.67 -39.95
C LEU A 834 33.96 2.83 -41.50
N THR A 835 34.70 3.76 -42.11
CA THR A 835 34.68 3.95 -43.59
C THR A 835 35.02 2.65 -44.32
N LYS A 836 36.01 1.88 -43.84
CA LYS A 836 36.35 0.59 -44.44
C LYS A 836 35.28 -0.47 -44.29
N LEU A 837 34.58 -0.47 -43.15
CA LEU A 837 33.46 -1.40 -42.94
C LEU A 837 32.25 -1.04 -43.78
N GLU A 838 31.88 0.25 -43.88
CA GLU A 838 30.79 0.72 -44.74
C GLU A 838 31.05 0.50 -46.21
N ASP A 839 32.32 0.64 -46.69
CA ASP A 839 32.71 0.34 -48.05
C ASP A 839 32.67 -1.17 -48.36
N ALA A 840 32.91 -2.02 -47.35
CA ALA A 840 32.75 -3.48 -47.49
C ALA A 840 31.27 -3.89 -47.56
N ASP A 841 30.41 -3.29 -46.75
CA ASP A 841 28.94 -3.51 -46.80
C ASP A 841 28.28 -3.04 -48.10
N ARG A 842 28.74 -1.91 -48.67
CA ARG A 842 28.24 -1.43 -49.99
C ARG A 842 28.51 -2.38 -51.11
N LYS A 843 29.49 -3.27 -50.98
CA LYS A 843 29.81 -4.30 -51.97
C LYS A 843 28.99 -5.55 -51.90
N ASN A 844 28.30 -5.75 -50.75
CA ASN A 844 27.33 -6.85 -50.52
C ASN A 844 26.08 -6.26 -49.84
N PRO A 845 25.15 -5.61 -50.53
CA PRO A 845 24.01 -4.97 -49.90
C PRO A 845 23.05 -5.97 -49.30
N ALA A 846 22.62 -5.69 -48.04
CA ALA A 846 21.58 -6.43 -47.34
C ALA A 846 20.26 -6.57 -48.12
N SER A 847 20.06 -5.80 -49.17
CA SER A 847 18.94 -5.91 -50.09
C SER A 847 18.88 -7.27 -50.85
N GLN A 848 19.95 -8.00 -50.96
CA GLN A 848 19.95 -9.34 -51.54
C GLN A 848 19.39 -10.42 -50.58
N LEU A 849 19.46 -10.18 -49.29
CA LEU A 849 18.83 -11.05 -48.27
C LEU A 849 17.30 -11.01 -48.32
N ILE A 850 16.72 -9.97 -48.91
CA ILE A 850 15.29 -9.73 -48.97
C ILE A 850 14.59 -10.65 -49.95
N ASP A 851 15.22 -10.92 -51.06
CA ASP A 851 14.62 -11.74 -52.15
C ASP A 851 14.66 -13.23 -51.86
N ASP A 852 15.56 -13.68 -50.95
CA ASP A 852 15.78 -15.09 -50.63
C ASP A 852 15.06 -15.60 -49.37
N LEU A 853 14.54 -14.70 -48.52
CA LEU A 853 13.78 -15.09 -47.33
C LEU A 853 12.26 -14.93 -47.60
N PRO A 854 11.50 -16.03 -47.73
CA PRO A 854 10.06 -15.94 -47.74
C PRO A 854 9.62 -15.29 -46.41
N LEU A 855 8.74 -14.26 -46.49
CA LEU A 855 7.99 -13.77 -45.34
C LEU A 855 7.51 -14.96 -44.55
N PHE A 856 7.68 -14.91 -43.20
CA PHE A 856 7.13 -15.88 -42.30
C PHE A 856 5.64 -16.06 -42.67
N GLN A 857 5.34 -16.96 -43.56
CA GLN A 857 4.06 -17.62 -43.54
C GLN A 857 4.08 -18.48 -42.27
N ILE A 858 3.88 -17.83 -41.15
CA ILE A 858 3.28 -18.52 -40.00
C ILE A 858 1.93 -18.95 -40.60
N ALA A 859 1.91 -20.17 -41.12
CA ALA A 859 0.69 -20.93 -40.98
C ALA A 859 0.34 -20.76 -39.52
N VAL A 860 -0.54 -19.80 -39.22
CA VAL A 860 -1.38 -19.87 -38.05
C VAL A 860 -1.95 -21.28 -38.14
N ARG A 861 -1.27 -22.26 -37.56
CA ARG A 861 -1.96 -23.33 -36.94
C ARG A 861 -2.76 -22.58 -35.86
N ARG A 862 -3.90 -21.99 -36.31
CA ARG A 862 -5.10 -22.26 -35.56
C ARG A 862 -4.95 -23.76 -35.25
N GLU A 863 -4.80 -24.14 -34.04
CA GLU A 863 -5.58 -25.19 -33.51
C GLU A 863 -7.04 -24.77 -33.77
N GLU A 864 -7.49 -24.80 -35.07
CA GLU A 864 -8.67 -25.49 -35.34
C GLU A 864 -8.48 -26.77 -34.54
N THR A 865 -9.14 -26.89 -33.40
CA THR A 865 -9.71 -28.14 -32.98
C THR A 865 -10.31 -28.74 -34.27
N ARG A 866 -9.48 -29.30 -35.12
CA ARG A 866 -9.88 -30.44 -35.91
C ARG A 866 -10.50 -31.30 -34.83
N LYS A 867 -11.83 -31.38 -34.85
CA LYS A 867 -12.51 -32.55 -34.37
C LYS A 867 -11.73 -33.66 -35.07
N ALA A 868 -10.71 -34.17 -34.42
CA ALA A 868 -10.04 -35.39 -34.77
C ALA A 868 -11.23 -36.37 -34.81
N GLY A 869 -11.50 -36.90 -35.95
CA GLY A 869 -12.42 -38.00 -36.02
C GLY A 869 -11.96 -39.02 -34.99
N PRO A 870 -12.87 -39.77 -34.37
CA PRO A 870 -12.57 -40.60 -33.23
C PRO A 870 -11.27 -41.36 -33.51
N SER A 871 -10.32 -41.29 -32.62
CA SER A 871 -9.04 -42.01 -32.79
C SER A 871 -9.35 -43.49 -32.92
N LYS A 872 -8.50 -44.27 -33.63
CA LYS A 872 -8.70 -45.75 -33.74
C LYS A 872 -8.87 -46.39 -32.36
N LEU A 873 -8.33 -45.79 -31.34
CA LEU A 873 -8.53 -46.21 -29.94
C LEU A 873 -9.94 -45.92 -29.43
N GLU A 874 -10.49 -44.73 -29.75
CA GLU A 874 -11.88 -44.38 -29.38
C GLU A 874 -12.90 -45.19 -30.16
N GLU A 875 -12.65 -45.53 -31.42
CA GLU A 875 -13.48 -46.45 -32.20
C GLU A 875 -13.44 -47.88 -31.64
N ALA A 876 -12.27 -48.35 -31.27
CA ALA A 876 -12.11 -49.65 -30.62
C ALA A 876 -12.81 -49.69 -29.25
N LEU A 877 -12.71 -48.63 -28.46
CA LEU A 877 -13.36 -48.52 -27.15
C LEU A 877 -14.89 -48.53 -27.24
N LYS A 878 -15.45 -47.89 -28.25
CA LYS A 878 -16.93 -47.89 -28.50
C LYS A 878 -17.47 -49.27 -28.86
N GLY A 879 -16.61 -50.19 -29.33
CA GLY A 879 -17.02 -51.56 -29.64
C GLY A 879 -17.07 -52.53 -28.46
N PHE A 880 -16.66 -52.08 -27.27
CA PHE A 880 -16.68 -52.91 -26.04
C PHE A 880 -17.82 -52.47 -25.11
N ASN A 881 -18.64 -53.42 -24.68
CA ASN A 881 -19.67 -53.18 -23.66
C ASN A 881 -19.22 -53.88 -22.36
N PRO A 882 -18.71 -53.12 -21.34
CA PRO A 882 -18.15 -53.71 -20.12
C PRO A 882 -19.15 -54.54 -19.30
N ASP A 883 -20.44 -54.20 -19.38
CA ASP A 883 -21.50 -54.84 -18.63
C ASP A 883 -21.89 -56.22 -19.18
N GLU A 884 -21.49 -56.56 -20.40
CA GLU A 884 -21.80 -57.84 -21.08
C GLU A 884 -20.56 -58.71 -21.22
N MET A 885 -19.39 -58.27 -20.74
CA MET A 885 -18.13 -59.00 -20.87
C MET A 885 -17.78 -59.82 -19.65
N THR A 886 -17.29 -61.01 -19.88
CA THR A 886 -16.68 -61.81 -18.81
C THR A 886 -15.31 -61.23 -18.39
N PRO A 887 -14.81 -61.51 -17.16
CA PRO A 887 -13.50 -61.01 -16.70
C PRO A 887 -12.31 -61.33 -17.63
N ARG A 888 -12.39 -62.44 -18.35
CA ARG A 888 -11.35 -62.87 -19.30
C ARG A 888 -11.43 -62.05 -20.60
N GLU A 889 -12.61 -61.79 -21.09
CA GLU A 889 -12.86 -60.95 -22.28
C GLU A 889 -12.48 -59.48 -22.02
N ALA A 890 -12.76 -59.00 -20.81
CA ALA A 890 -12.33 -57.63 -20.40
C ALA A 890 -10.83 -57.47 -20.37
N LEU A 891 -10.11 -58.52 -19.90
CA LEU A 891 -8.63 -58.51 -19.89
C LEU A 891 -8.04 -58.57 -21.30
N ASP A 892 -8.63 -59.39 -22.19
CA ASP A 892 -8.22 -59.47 -23.58
C ASP A 892 -8.52 -58.18 -24.36
N ALA A 893 -9.59 -57.50 -24.07
CA ALA A 893 -9.93 -56.16 -24.59
C ALA A 893 -8.91 -55.13 -24.14
N LEU A 894 -8.49 -55.11 -22.87
CA LEU A 894 -7.48 -54.22 -22.35
C LEU A 894 -6.12 -54.46 -23.04
N TYR A 895 -5.74 -55.69 -23.31
CA TYR A 895 -4.50 -56.02 -24.05
C TYR A 895 -4.61 -55.57 -25.52
N ALA A 896 -5.78 -55.67 -26.16
CA ALA A 896 -5.97 -55.20 -27.52
C ALA A 896 -5.87 -53.67 -27.59
N LEU A 897 -6.50 -52.91 -26.66
CA LEU A 897 -6.37 -51.45 -26.53
C LEU A 897 -4.92 -50.99 -26.25
N LYS A 898 -4.20 -51.72 -25.39
CA LYS A 898 -2.78 -51.43 -25.10
C LYS A 898 -1.87 -51.66 -26.34
N LYS A 899 -2.21 -52.63 -27.20
CA LYS A 899 -1.47 -52.91 -28.44
C LYS A 899 -1.71 -51.82 -29.50
N GLU A 900 -2.89 -51.23 -29.53
CA GLU A 900 -3.17 -50.09 -30.38
C GLU A 900 -2.50 -48.79 -29.86
N LEU A 901 -2.40 -48.59 -28.54
CA LEU A 901 -1.67 -47.50 -27.90
C LEU A 901 -0.17 -47.56 -28.22
N GLY A 902 0.41 -48.75 -28.37
CA GLY A 902 1.84 -48.91 -28.70
C GLY A 902 2.18 -48.76 -30.20
N LYS A 903 1.15 -48.54 -31.07
CA LYS A 903 1.33 -48.30 -32.50
C LYS A 903 1.06 -46.82 -32.89
N ALA A 904 0.60 -45.96 -31.96
CA ALA A 904 0.46 -44.54 -32.08
C ALA A 904 1.67 -43.86 -31.46
#